data_c6a7a2d308480a27a7ac38f27b2a0b7b
#
_entry.id   c6a7a2d308480a27a7ac38f27b2a0b7b
#
_cell.length_a   1.000
_cell.length_b   1.000
_cell.length_c   1.000
_cell.angle_alpha   90.00
_cell.angle_beta   90.00
_cell.angle_gamma   90.00
#
_symmetry.space_group_name_H-M   'P 1'
#
loop_
_entity.id
_entity.type
_entity.pdbx_description
1 polymer ?
#
loop_
_entity_poly.entity_id
_entity_poly.type
_entity_poly.pdbx_seq_one_letter_code
_entity_poly.pdbx_strand_id
1 'polypeptide(L)'
;MFRFDNIRKAYAGRMVLDDTSFHVHPGERAGLVGPNGAGKSTIFRILTGQESSDKGDVRLRKNIRIGWLRQNIPDELKHLPLLEFACKARPDLDAVQDRIIELEKNFSKALDQDKVLSQIGDLQHEFEAGGGYLIETAARTCLSGLGFSDEELEKPICEFSGGWQMRAELVRVVISDPDLLLLDEPTNYLDVPAVEWLREFMVNFRGTLLLISHDRYLLNELTEVTYEVYGGQVTRYPGNYDQYKNVRDERMERLELESDKLERKKEKLEGFVNRFKAKASKATQAKSRMKQLEKLESVETMVKVSSIDLRLGTPPSGSPVPVELEHMSKSYDGTNYIYKDLSLAIQDGEKIAVVGSNGMGKSTLLKIMANKLPIEEGKVSFGHKTTIGYHAQELTENFNSSLNLIEQCKSFAADTTEGRCRQLLGSFGFQGDDVFKLTGVLSGGEKIRLSLLKLLLAPQNMLLLDEPTTHLDIQAVESLQEALKEFPGTVCFVSHDIEFIRGVADTIFEVTPKGFRKFHGDYDYYLSKVKDEVDLEEKVEKAKVQDSSGSNRKGQRRKEAEERKQFKKKRGPLEKRTKVLETLIAKLEDEESKIVEEFYQEPPTARVQVMNNRLDEISKEKESAETEWEEKLGELELILAEIGEND
;
A
#
# COMPACT_ATOMS: atom_id res chain seq x y z
N MET A 1 6.25 -12.87 18.31
CA MET A 1 6.73 -11.50 18.47
C MET A 1 6.02 -10.80 19.60
N PHE A 2 4.72 -10.68 19.52
CA PHE A 2 3.84 -10.17 20.58
C PHE A 2 2.49 -10.92 20.62
N ARG A 3 1.80 -10.81 21.75
CA ARG A 3 0.49 -11.41 21.97
C ARG A 3 -0.42 -10.47 22.76
N PHE A 4 -1.63 -10.33 22.30
CA PHE A 4 -2.76 -9.69 22.97
C PHE A 4 -3.61 -10.77 23.63
N ASP A 5 -3.91 -10.62 24.91
CA ASP A 5 -4.74 -11.53 25.68
C ASP A 5 -5.96 -10.77 26.24
N ASN A 6 -7.14 -11.02 25.69
CA ASN A 6 -8.47 -10.51 26.12
C ASN A 6 -8.50 -8.97 26.30
N ILE A 7 -7.94 -8.25 25.33
CA ILE A 7 -7.86 -6.79 25.34
C ILE A 7 -9.24 -6.18 25.14
N ARG A 8 -9.58 -5.22 26.02
CA ARG A 8 -10.73 -4.32 25.85
C ARG A 8 -10.25 -2.87 25.83
N LYS A 9 -10.85 -2.08 24.94
CA LYS A 9 -10.61 -0.64 24.85
C LYS A 9 -11.86 0.08 24.37
N ALA A 10 -12.26 1.12 25.11
CA ALA A 10 -13.39 1.97 24.74
C ALA A 10 -13.00 3.45 24.76
N TYR A 11 -13.62 4.24 23.90
CA TYR A 11 -13.50 5.70 23.86
C TYR A 11 -14.89 6.33 23.98
N ALA A 12 -15.08 7.21 24.93
CA ALA A 12 -16.36 7.91 25.17
C ALA A 12 -17.59 6.98 25.17
N GLY A 13 -17.44 5.76 25.72
CA GLY A 13 -18.51 4.76 25.80
C GLY A 13 -18.68 3.88 24.55
N ARG A 14 -17.96 4.15 23.47
CA ARG A 14 -17.95 3.29 22.28
C ARG A 14 -16.84 2.26 22.42
N MET A 15 -17.21 0.99 22.37
CA MET A 15 -16.24 -0.12 22.36
C MET A 15 -15.52 -0.19 21.03
N VAL A 16 -14.17 -0.18 21.07
CA VAL A 16 -13.30 -0.26 19.88
C VAL A 16 -12.64 -1.64 19.79
N LEU A 17 -12.18 -2.19 20.92
CA LEU A 17 -11.70 -3.57 21.02
C LEU A 17 -12.49 -4.24 22.14
N ASP A 18 -13.04 -5.42 21.89
CA ASP A 18 -13.88 -6.14 22.84
C ASP A 18 -13.43 -7.60 22.98
N ASP A 19 -12.71 -7.89 24.05
CA ASP A 19 -12.20 -9.23 24.40
C ASP A 19 -11.30 -9.83 23.31
N THR A 20 -10.49 -8.96 22.69
CA THR A 20 -9.69 -9.28 21.50
C THR A 20 -8.43 -10.03 21.90
N SER A 21 -8.18 -11.19 21.28
CA SER A 21 -6.98 -12.00 21.48
C SER A 21 -6.38 -12.40 20.15
N PHE A 22 -5.11 -12.07 19.93
CA PHE A 22 -4.36 -12.50 18.74
C PHE A 22 -2.86 -12.46 19.02
N HIS A 23 -2.06 -13.05 18.13
CA HIS A 23 -0.61 -13.06 18.25
C HIS A 23 0.05 -12.94 16.89
N VAL A 24 1.21 -12.28 16.84
CA VAL A 24 2.06 -12.15 15.67
C VAL A 24 3.40 -12.83 15.94
N HIS A 25 3.84 -13.66 15.00
CA HIS A 25 5.07 -14.43 15.12
C HIS A 25 6.32 -13.58 14.73
N PRO A 26 7.52 -13.92 15.23
CA PRO A 26 8.75 -13.30 14.73
C PRO A 26 8.95 -13.58 13.25
N GLY A 27 9.35 -12.54 12.50
CA GLY A 27 9.54 -12.61 11.05
C GLY A 27 8.25 -12.60 10.21
N GLU A 28 7.05 -12.56 10.85
CA GLU A 28 5.77 -12.51 10.15
C GLU A 28 5.58 -11.15 9.48
N ARG A 29 5.10 -11.17 8.24
CA ARG A 29 4.73 -9.99 7.46
C ARG A 29 3.22 -9.89 7.41
N ALA A 30 2.66 -8.99 8.18
CA ALA A 30 1.23 -8.93 8.42
C ALA A 30 0.61 -7.59 7.99
N GLY A 31 -0.51 -7.67 7.27
CA GLY A 31 -1.39 -6.53 7.03
C GLY A 31 -2.48 -6.45 8.09
N LEU A 32 -2.74 -5.25 8.62
CA LEU A 32 -3.84 -4.99 9.54
C LEU A 32 -4.92 -4.18 8.83
N VAL A 33 -6.01 -4.83 8.46
CA VAL A 33 -7.08 -4.26 7.63
C VAL A 33 -8.39 -4.13 8.38
N GLY A 34 -9.29 -3.29 7.88
CA GLY A 34 -10.62 -3.07 8.47
C GLY A 34 -11.12 -1.66 8.25
N PRO A 35 -12.39 -1.38 8.54
CA PRO A 35 -13.00 -0.06 8.35
C PRO A 35 -12.28 1.06 9.11
N ASN A 36 -12.47 2.30 8.68
CA ASN A 36 -12.00 3.45 9.43
C ASN A 36 -12.67 3.52 10.81
N GLY A 37 -11.85 3.75 11.85
CA GLY A 37 -12.33 3.75 13.24
C GLY A 37 -12.53 2.35 13.86
N ALA A 38 -12.14 1.26 13.20
CA ALA A 38 -12.21 -0.10 13.74
C ALA A 38 -11.20 -0.39 14.87
N GLY A 39 -10.22 0.50 15.08
CA GLY A 39 -9.22 0.34 16.15
C GLY A 39 -7.83 -0.08 15.68
N LYS A 40 -7.53 -0.02 14.38
CA LYS A 40 -6.21 -0.37 13.83
C LYS A 40 -5.07 0.40 14.51
N SER A 41 -5.10 1.72 14.46
CA SER A 41 -4.09 2.58 15.12
C SER A 41 -4.13 2.49 16.64
N THR A 42 -5.27 2.14 17.25
CA THR A 42 -5.37 1.87 18.70
C THR A 42 -4.53 0.64 19.09
N ILE A 43 -4.53 -0.41 18.26
CA ILE A 43 -3.66 -1.57 18.46
C ILE A 43 -2.19 -1.15 18.48
N PHE A 44 -1.75 -0.27 17.57
CA PHE A 44 -0.37 0.24 17.53
C PHE A 44 -0.03 1.07 18.78
N ARG A 45 -0.94 1.94 19.24
CA ARG A 45 -0.72 2.75 20.45
C ARG A 45 -0.64 1.89 21.71
N ILE A 46 -1.47 0.86 21.82
CA ILE A 46 -1.41 -0.10 22.94
C ILE A 46 -0.11 -0.89 22.87
N LEU A 47 0.31 -1.37 21.69
CA LEU A 47 1.52 -2.16 21.48
C LEU A 47 2.79 -1.37 21.83
N THR A 48 2.81 -0.07 21.51
CA THR A 48 3.92 0.84 21.80
C THR A 48 3.89 1.44 23.20
N GLY A 49 2.86 1.11 24.01
CA GLY A 49 2.70 1.62 25.36
C GLY A 49 2.27 3.10 25.46
N GLN A 50 1.87 3.73 24.34
CA GLN A 50 1.33 5.09 24.36
C GLN A 50 -0.06 5.16 25.00
N GLU A 51 -0.82 4.07 24.85
CA GLU A 51 -2.11 3.91 25.51
C GLU A 51 -2.17 2.59 26.26
N SER A 52 -2.87 2.58 27.39
CA SER A 52 -3.17 1.37 28.12
C SER A 52 -4.49 0.77 27.66
N SER A 53 -4.60 -0.54 27.67
CA SER A 53 -5.88 -1.24 27.56
C SER A 53 -6.73 -1.03 28.81
N ASP A 54 -8.06 -1.04 28.66
CA ASP A 54 -8.98 -0.97 29.80
C ASP A 54 -9.03 -2.32 30.55
N LYS A 55 -8.83 -3.43 29.81
CA LYS A 55 -8.68 -4.81 30.34
C LYS A 55 -7.76 -5.62 29.44
N GLY A 56 -7.24 -6.73 30.01
CA GLY A 56 -6.36 -7.67 29.32
C GLY A 56 -4.90 -7.26 29.37
N ASP A 57 -4.04 -8.10 28.83
CA ASP A 57 -2.58 -7.95 28.90
C ASP A 57 -1.95 -8.01 27.51
N VAL A 58 -0.92 -7.22 27.32
CA VAL A 58 -0.05 -7.28 26.12
C VAL A 58 1.29 -7.89 26.53
N ARG A 59 1.67 -8.95 25.85
CA ARG A 59 2.96 -9.60 26.07
C ARG A 59 3.87 -9.40 24.86
N LEU A 60 4.99 -8.74 25.10
CA LEU A 60 6.04 -8.51 24.12
C LEU A 60 7.25 -9.38 24.41
N ARG A 61 8.00 -9.78 23.38
CA ARG A 61 9.33 -10.36 23.53
C ARG A 61 10.22 -9.37 24.28
N LYS A 62 11.07 -9.85 25.20
CA LYS A 62 12.02 -8.99 25.94
C LYS A 62 13.06 -8.38 24.98
N ASN A 63 13.48 -7.16 25.27
CA ASN A 63 14.54 -6.41 24.56
C ASN A 63 14.27 -6.26 23.05
N ILE A 64 13.00 -6.07 22.67
CA ILE A 64 12.61 -5.85 21.29
C ILE A 64 12.76 -4.38 20.92
N ARG A 65 13.37 -4.11 19.77
CA ARG A 65 13.37 -2.77 19.15
C ARG A 65 12.14 -2.60 18.30
N ILE A 66 11.31 -1.61 18.62
CA ILE A 66 10.10 -1.29 17.88
C ILE A 66 10.34 -0.01 17.08
N GLY A 67 10.32 -0.11 15.76
CA GLY A 67 10.22 1.03 14.85
C GLY A 67 8.76 1.35 14.60
N TRP A 68 8.36 2.57 14.86
CA TRP A 68 6.99 3.01 14.61
C TRP A 68 6.97 4.35 13.90
N LEU A 69 6.36 4.39 12.73
CA LEU A 69 6.13 5.62 11.98
C LEU A 69 5.05 6.45 12.70
N ARG A 70 5.47 7.55 13.32
CA ARG A 70 4.58 8.47 14.03
C ARG A 70 4.08 9.55 13.09
N GLN A 71 2.85 9.99 13.29
CA GLN A 71 2.26 11.10 12.51
C GLN A 71 2.84 12.48 12.88
N ASN A 72 3.50 12.61 14.02
CA ASN A 72 4.09 13.85 14.49
C ASN A 72 5.54 13.63 14.91
N ILE A 73 6.44 14.48 14.40
CA ILE A 73 7.84 14.54 14.82
C ILE A 73 7.93 15.32 16.15
N PRO A 74 8.70 14.82 17.15
CA PRO A 74 8.96 15.56 18.38
C PRO A 74 9.58 16.95 18.11
N ASP A 75 9.10 17.98 18.79
CA ASP A 75 9.54 19.37 18.54
C ASP A 75 11.05 19.55 18.75
N GLU A 76 11.64 18.78 19.65
CA GLU A 76 13.09 18.78 19.95
C GLU A 76 13.94 18.41 18.72
N LEU A 77 13.43 17.56 17.83
CA LEU A 77 14.13 17.08 16.64
C LEU A 77 13.88 17.93 15.40
N LYS A 78 12.88 18.80 15.40
CA LYS A 78 12.50 19.59 14.21
C LYS A 78 13.54 20.61 13.77
N HIS A 79 14.42 21.02 14.66
CA HIS A 79 15.47 22.00 14.36
C HIS A 79 16.76 21.38 13.83
N LEU A 80 16.87 20.05 13.87
CA LEU A 80 18.05 19.35 13.35
C LEU A 80 18.10 19.40 11.82
N PRO A 81 19.31 19.48 11.23
CA PRO A 81 19.51 19.19 9.81
C PRO A 81 18.95 17.83 9.43
N LEU A 82 18.45 17.69 8.21
CA LEU A 82 17.78 16.48 7.72
C LEU A 82 18.64 15.21 7.92
N LEU A 83 19.92 15.27 7.56
CA LEU A 83 20.83 14.13 7.71
C LEU A 83 21.05 13.77 9.19
N GLU A 84 21.29 14.78 10.03
CA GLU A 84 21.46 14.57 11.46
C GLU A 84 20.20 14.00 12.11
N PHE A 85 19.03 14.52 11.74
CA PHE A 85 17.74 13.98 12.16
C PHE A 85 17.58 12.49 11.82
N ALA A 86 17.92 12.12 10.58
CA ALA A 86 17.87 10.72 10.16
C ALA A 86 18.87 9.85 10.96
N CYS A 87 20.07 10.34 11.22
CA CYS A 87 21.08 9.63 12.01
C CYS A 87 20.66 9.42 13.47
N LYS A 88 19.77 10.25 14.05
CA LYS A 88 19.19 10.04 15.39
C LYS A 88 18.19 8.88 15.46
N ALA A 89 18.29 7.92 14.55
CA ALA A 89 17.47 6.71 14.48
C ALA A 89 17.74 5.73 15.63
N ARG A 90 18.96 5.75 16.20
CA ARG A 90 19.47 4.79 17.19
C ARG A 90 19.94 5.52 18.46
N PRO A 91 19.01 5.94 19.35
CA PRO A 91 19.38 6.65 20.58
C PRO A 91 20.30 5.82 21.51
N ASP A 92 20.23 4.50 21.44
CA ASP A 92 21.12 3.58 22.14
C ASP A 92 22.58 3.75 21.69
N LEU A 93 22.82 3.84 20.39
CA LEU A 93 24.15 4.07 19.82
C LEU A 93 24.63 5.50 19.99
N ASP A 94 23.72 6.49 19.94
CA ASP A 94 24.03 7.88 20.26
C ASP A 94 24.59 7.99 21.69
N ALA A 95 23.94 7.34 22.67
CA ALA A 95 24.41 7.32 24.06
C ALA A 95 25.78 6.67 24.22
N VAL A 96 26.06 5.59 23.44
CA VAL A 96 27.38 4.95 23.40
C VAL A 96 28.41 5.92 22.84
N GLN A 97 28.12 6.59 21.74
CA GLN A 97 29.01 7.57 21.10
C GLN A 97 29.29 8.77 22.01
N ASP A 98 28.26 9.33 22.66
CA ASP A 98 28.41 10.42 23.63
C ASP A 98 29.31 10.00 24.80
N ARG A 99 29.17 8.76 25.24
CA ARG A 99 30.02 8.20 26.31
C ARG A 99 31.48 8.04 25.90
N ILE A 100 31.73 7.59 24.66
CA ILE A 100 33.07 7.53 24.08
C ILE A 100 33.69 8.93 24.06
N ILE A 101 32.99 9.92 23.54
CA ILE A 101 33.46 11.32 23.45
C ILE A 101 33.74 11.89 24.84
N GLU A 102 32.90 11.60 25.83
CA GLU A 102 33.11 12.04 27.22
C GLU A 102 34.37 11.42 27.81
N LEU A 103 34.61 10.13 27.63
CA LEU A 103 35.79 9.44 28.11
C LEU A 103 37.05 9.94 27.41
N GLU A 104 37.04 10.18 26.13
CA GLU A 104 38.15 10.75 25.36
C GLU A 104 38.51 12.17 25.83
N LYS A 105 37.53 13.05 26.04
CA LYS A 105 37.73 14.40 26.60
C LYS A 105 38.35 14.40 28.00
N ASN A 106 38.03 13.40 28.81
CA ASN A 106 38.49 13.29 30.17
C ASN A 106 39.76 12.40 30.32
N PHE A 107 40.23 11.79 29.22
CA PHE A 107 41.32 10.84 29.22
C PHE A 107 42.62 11.36 29.88
N SER A 108 42.99 12.60 29.55
CA SER A 108 44.21 13.24 30.12
C SER A 108 44.13 13.53 31.62
N LYS A 109 42.91 13.53 32.21
CA LYS A 109 42.66 13.78 33.64
C LYS A 109 42.40 12.49 34.43
N ALA A 110 42.36 11.34 33.77
CA ALA A 110 42.05 10.06 34.40
C ALA A 110 43.23 9.56 35.25
N LEU A 111 42.92 9.05 36.44
CA LEU A 111 43.90 8.45 37.37
C LEU A 111 44.39 7.07 36.87
N ASP A 112 43.56 6.36 36.08
CA ASP A 112 43.85 5.05 35.52
C ASP A 112 43.52 5.08 34.00
N GLN A 113 44.54 5.46 33.21
CA GLN A 113 44.40 5.63 31.76
C GLN A 113 44.19 4.29 31.04
N ASP A 114 44.80 3.20 31.52
CA ASP A 114 44.66 1.87 30.91
C ASP A 114 43.21 1.36 31.02
N LYS A 115 42.58 1.60 32.17
CA LYS A 115 41.20 1.22 32.40
C LYS A 115 40.22 2.04 31.53
N VAL A 116 40.49 3.34 31.36
CA VAL A 116 39.70 4.20 30.48
C VAL A 116 39.87 3.80 29.03
N LEU A 117 41.06 3.44 28.60
CA LEU A 117 41.32 2.96 27.24
C LEU A 117 40.59 1.64 26.95
N SER A 118 40.57 0.70 27.91
CA SER A 118 39.81 -0.54 27.80
C SER A 118 38.29 -0.26 27.68
N GLN A 119 37.75 0.68 28.47
CA GLN A 119 36.35 1.06 28.38
C GLN A 119 36.00 1.71 27.05
N ILE A 120 36.87 2.55 26.50
CA ILE A 120 36.67 3.14 25.16
C ILE A 120 36.67 2.03 24.11
N GLY A 121 37.60 1.06 24.18
CA GLY A 121 37.65 -0.08 23.27
C GLY A 121 36.36 -0.93 23.29
N ASP A 122 35.87 -1.24 24.50
CA ASP A 122 34.64 -2.00 24.67
C ASP A 122 33.42 -1.25 24.07
N LEU A 123 33.30 0.06 24.31
CA LEU A 123 32.25 0.90 23.78
C LEU A 123 32.35 1.10 22.24
N GLN A 124 33.59 1.21 21.72
CA GLN A 124 33.82 1.27 20.27
C GLN A 124 33.39 -0.04 19.60
N HIS A 125 33.71 -1.17 20.22
CA HIS A 125 33.26 -2.48 19.73
C HIS A 125 31.71 -2.59 19.77
N GLU A 126 31.07 -2.11 20.85
CA GLU A 126 29.61 -2.08 20.95
C GLU A 126 29.00 -1.19 19.86
N PHE A 127 29.57 -0.01 19.61
CA PHE A 127 29.13 0.91 18.56
C PHE A 127 29.28 0.31 17.16
N GLU A 128 30.43 -0.33 16.87
CA GLU A 128 30.70 -1.01 15.60
C GLU A 128 29.77 -2.21 15.41
N ALA A 129 29.62 -3.08 16.40
CA ALA A 129 28.72 -4.24 16.36
C ALA A 129 27.25 -3.83 16.19
N GLY A 130 26.87 -2.66 16.72
CA GLY A 130 25.56 -2.04 16.51
C GLY A 130 25.36 -1.43 15.14
N GLY A 131 26.41 -1.36 14.30
CA GLY A 131 26.34 -0.76 12.95
C GLY A 131 26.45 0.77 12.96
N GLY A 132 26.93 1.39 14.05
CA GLY A 132 26.98 2.85 14.23
C GLY A 132 27.64 3.60 13.08
N TYR A 133 28.77 3.08 12.56
CA TYR A 133 29.48 3.68 11.42
C TYR A 133 28.73 3.61 10.08
N LEU A 134 27.72 2.75 9.95
CA LEU A 134 26.94 2.58 8.71
C LEU A 134 25.68 3.44 8.69
N ILE A 135 25.28 4.03 9.83
CA ILE A 135 24.02 4.77 9.95
C ILE A 135 23.97 5.95 8.97
N GLU A 136 25.03 6.75 8.87
CA GLU A 136 25.06 7.91 7.97
C GLU A 136 24.95 7.49 6.51
N THR A 137 25.66 6.44 6.08
CA THR A 137 25.59 5.94 4.71
C THR A 137 24.19 5.40 4.39
N ALA A 138 23.59 4.65 5.32
CA ALA A 138 22.24 4.18 5.19
C ALA A 138 21.23 5.34 5.12
N ALA A 139 21.40 6.37 5.97
CA ALA A 139 20.58 7.56 5.97
C ALA A 139 20.61 8.30 4.61
N ARG A 140 21.81 8.54 4.06
CA ARG A 140 21.97 9.16 2.74
C ARG A 140 21.30 8.35 1.63
N THR A 141 21.51 7.04 1.62
CA THR A 141 20.90 6.14 0.63
C THR A 141 19.37 6.16 0.71
N CYS A 142 18.81 6.06 1.92
CA CYS A 142 17.37 6.08 2.12
C CYS A 142 16.74 7.45 1.82
N LEU A 143 17.40 8.55 2.20
CA LEU A 143 16.93 9.91 1.90
C LEU A 143 16.90 10.15 0.39
N SER A 144 17.95 9.80 -0.32
CA SER A 144 18.00 9.89 -1.80
C SER A 144 16.91 9.03 -2.44
N GLY A 145 16.69 7.80 -1.97
CA GLY A 145 15.65 6.90 -2.47
C GLY A 145 14.22 7.44 -2.28
N LEU A 146 14.00 8.26 -1.23
CA LEU A 146 12.73 8.94 -0.98
C LEU A 146 12.65 10.34 -1.63
N GLY A 147 13.62 10.70 -2.48
CA GLY A 147 13.57 11.87 -3.34
C GLY A 147 14.19 13.14 -2.75
N PHE A 148 14.91 13.06 -1.63
CA PHE A 148 15.67 14.20 -1.12
C PHE A 148 16.96 14.41 -1.92
N SER A 149 17.28 15.67 -2.22
CA SER A 149 18.52 16.04 -2.88
C SER A 149 19.67 16.23 -1.87
N ASP A 150 20.91 16.14 -2.34
CA ASP A 150 22.09 16.37 -1.49
C ASP A 150 22.12 17.78 -0.89
N GLU A 151 21.59 18.79 -1.60
CA GLU A 151 21.49 20.17 -1.12
C GLU A 151 20.49 20.34 0.04
N GLU A 152 19.56 19.41 0.21
CA GLU A 152 18.53 19.44 1.24
C GLU A 152 18.99 18.78 2.54
N LEU A 153 20.08 18.00 2.53
CA LEU A 153 20.59 17.27 3.70
C LEU A 153 20.95 18.19 4.88
N GLU A 154 21.36 19.41 4.61
CA GLU A 154 21.75 20.41 5.61
C GLU A 154 20.59 21.31 6.06
N LYS A 155 19.41 21.21 5.42
CA LYS A 155 18.23 22.00 5.79
C LYS A 155 17.58 21.47 7.07
N PRO A 156 17.14 22.35 8.00
CA PRO A 156 16.37 21.93 9.18
C PRO A 156 15.05 21.26 8.79
N ILE A 157 14.66 20.24 9.57
CA ILE A 157 13.39 19.50 9.34
C ILE A 157 12.17 20.42 9.35
N CYS A 158 12.15 21.47 10.18
CA CYS A 158 11.01 22.40 10.25
C CYS A 158 10.77 23.22 8.97
N GLU A 159 11.74 23.32 8.06
CA GLU A 159 11.59 24.01 6.78
C GLU A 159 10.88 23.18 5.71
N PHE A 160 10.76 21.87 5.95
CA PHE A 160 10.06 20.97 5.03
C PHE A 160 8.55 20.95 5.27
N SER A 161 7.78 20.71 4.22
CA SER A 161 6.34 20.47 4.35
C SER A 161 6.05 19.20 5.19
N GLY A 162 4.84 19.10 5.74
CA GLY A 162 4.45 17.95 6.57
C GLY A 162 4.69 16.59 5.89
N GLY A 163 4.41 16.48 4.59
CA GLY A 163 4.67 15.26 3.84
C GLY A 163 6.15 14.91 3.74
N TRP A 164 7.01 15.89 3.50
CA TRP A 164 8.46 15.69 3.47
C TRP A 164 9.04 15.37 4.86
N GLN A 165 8.50 15.99 5.91
CA GLN A 165 8.85 15.65 7.29
C GLN A 165 8.51 14.17 7.60
N MET A 166 7.36 13.69 7.11
CA MET A 166 6.96 12.28 7.30
C MET A 166 7.84 11.31 6.50
N ARG A 167 8.30 11.69 5.30
CA ARG A 167 9.31 10.91 4.57
C ARG A 167 10.62 10.80 5.36
N ALA A 168 11.10 11.90 5.94
CA ALA A 168 12.29 11.90 6.78
C ALA A 168 12.13 11.01 8.03
N GLU A 169 10.96 11.06 8.68
CA GLU A 169 10.63 10.17 9.82
C GLU A 169 10.60 8.69 9.40
N LEU A 170 10.07 8.38 8.22
CA LEU A 170 10.08 7.04 7.67
C LEU A 170 11.53 6.53 7.51
N VAL A 171 12.44 7.35 6.95
CA VAL A 171 13.87 7.02 6.86
C VAL A 171 14.43 6.71 8.26
N ARG A 172 14.20 7.59 9.22
CA ARG A 172 14.68 7.43 10.60
C ARG A 172 14.20 6.11 11.23
N VAL A 173 12.93 5.77 11.03
CA VAL A 173 12.36 4.52 11.55
C VAL A 173 12.95 3.29 10.85
N VAL A 174 13.13 3.37 9.53
CA VAL A 174 13.67 2.26 8.72
C VAL A 174 15.13 1.96 9.06
N ILE A 175 15.99 2.98 9.16
CA ILE A 175 17.41 2.78 9.47
C ILE A 175 17.67 2.44 10.94
N SER A 176 16.67 2.55 11.82
CA SER A 176 16.79 2.10 13.21
C SER A 176 16.97 0.58 13.35
N ASP A 177 16.83 -0.18 12.25
CA ASP A 177 16.93 -1.63 12.19
C ASP A 177 16.06 -2.31 13.26
N PRO A 178 14.73 -2.12 13.22
CA PRO A 178 13.85 -2.61 14.26
C PRO A 178 13.58 -4.12 14.12
N ASP A 179 13.37 -4.82 15.25
CA ASP A 179 12.88 -6.21 15.25
C ASP A 179 11.38 -6.29 14.88
N LEU A 180 10.63 -5.24 15.21
CA LEU A 180 9.21 -5.05 14.86
C LEU A 180 9.01 -3.67 14.25
N LEU A 181 8.60 -3.63 12.99
CA LEU A 181 8.30 -2.41 12.26
C LEU A 181 6.78 -2.23 12.17
N LEU A 182 6.29 -1.10 12.65
CA LEU A 182 4.89 -0.69 12.64
C LEU A 182 4.73 0.50 11.68
N LEU A 183 4.03 0.29 10.58
CA LEU A 183 3.75 1.33 9.59
C LEU A 183 2.24 1.62 9.56
N ASP A 184 1.86 2.86 9.86
CA ASP A 184 0.46 3.32 9.82
C ASP A 184 0.30 4.29 8.65
N GLU A 185 -0.32 3.81 7.55
CA GLU A 185 -0.59 4.53 6.31
C GLU A 185 0.66 5.22 5.71
N PRO A 186 1.76 4.49 5.44
CA PRO A 186 3.01 5.10 4.99
C PRO A 186 2.89 5.75 3.61
N THR A 187 1.95 5.32 2.77
CA THR A 187 1.75 5.82 1.41
C THR A 187 1.12 7.21 1.32
N ASN A 188 0.44 7.67 2.35
CA ASN A 188 -0.27 8.96 2.34
C ASN A 188 0.64 10.17 2.03
N TYR A 189 1.97 10.01 2.18
CA TYR A 189 2.95 11.08 2.02
C TYR A 189 3.96 10.80 0.89
N LEU A 190 3.79 9.67 0.19
CA LEU A 190 4.73 9.21 -0.85
C LEU A 190 4.11 9.40 -2.23
N ASP A 191 4.94 9.79 -3.19
CA ASP A 191 4.60 9.70 -4.61
C ASP A 191 4.93 8.30 -5.15
N VAL A 192 4.48 8.01 -6.35
CA VAL A 192 4.63 6.67 -6.93
C VAL A 192 6.09 6.17 -6.93
N PRO A 193 7.11 6.95 -7.32
CA PRO A 193 8.50 6.52 -7.21
C PRO A 193 8.95 6.18 -5.79
N ALA A 194 8.52 6.96 -4.79
CA ALA A 194 8.84 6.72 -3.39
C ALA A 194 8.11 5.48 -2.82
N VAL A 195 6.89 5.20 -3.28
CA VAL A 195 6.15 3.96 -2.95
C VAL A 195 6.90 2.73 -3.49
N GLU A 196 7.36 2.77 -4.75
CA GLU A 196 8.13 1.68 -5.35
C GLU A 196 9.46 1.45 -4.61
N TRP A 197 10.18 2.53 -4.27
CA TRP A 197 11.40 2.44 -3.48
C TRP A 197 11.12 1.82 -2.10
N LEU A 198 10.07 2.26 -1.41
CA LEU A 198 9.67 1.69 -0.11
C LEU A 198 9.36 0.20 -0.24
N ARG A 199 8.63 -0.21 -1.28
CA ARG A 199 8.33 -1.61 -1.56
C ARG A 199 9.61 -2.43 -1.72
N GLU A 200 10.54 -1.99 -2.57
CA GLU A 200 11.81 -2.69 -2.79
C GLU A 200 12.64 -2.82 -1.51
N PHE A 201 12.68 -1.75 -0.71
CA PHE A 201 13.34 -1.78 0.59
C PHE A 201 12.67 -2.77 1.55
N MET A 202 11.33 -2.73 1.64
CA MET A 202 10.56 -3.59 2.55
C MET A 202 10.63 -5.07 2.16
N VAL A 203 10.75 -5.41 0.87
CA VAL A 203 10.94 -6.81 0.43
C VAL A 203 12.19 -7.41 1.07
N ASN A 204 13.26 -6.64 1.26
CA ASN A 204 14.52 -7.07 1.86
C ASN A 204 14.56 -6.97 3.39
N PHE A 205 13.53 -6.37 4.01
CA PHE A 205 13.48 -6.22 5.48
C PHE A 205 13.29 -7.58 6.17
N ARG A 206 14.15 -7.91 7.13
CA ARG A 206 14.20 -9.22 7.81
C ARG A 206 13.41 -9.28 9.12
N GLY A 207 12.99 -8.14 9.67
CA GLY A 207 12.21 -8.05 10.90
C GLY A 207 10.75 -8.45 10.72
N THR A 208 9.99 -8.36 11.79
CA THR A 208 8.53 -8.52 11.76
C THR A 208 7.91 -7.22 11.27
N LEU A 209 7.03 -7.30 10.27
CA LEU A 209 6.31 -6.16 9.72
C LEU A 209 4.83 -6.23 10.11
N LEU A 210 4.29 -5.14 10.64
CA LEU A 210 2.85 -4.95 10.79
C LEU A 210 2.46 -3.65 10.08
N LEU A 211 1.73 -3.79 8.98
CA LEU A 211 1.37 -2.73 8.05
C LEU A 211 -0.12 -2.43 8.14
N ILE A 212 -0.47 -1.20 8.49
CA ILE A 212 -1.80 -0.62 8.23
C ILE A 212 -1.67 0.17 6.94
N SER A 213 -2.43 -0.19 5.92
CA SER A 213 -2.47 0.54 4.67
C SER A 213 -3.84 0.41 4.01
N HIS A 214 -4.23 1.44 3.29
CA HIS A 214 -5.34 1.43 2.35
C HIS A 214 -4.86 1.18 0.91
N ASP A 215 -3.56 1.07 0.71
CA ASP A 215 -2.92 0.72 -0.55
C ASP A 215 -2.90 -0.81 -0.71
N ARG A 216 -3.75 -1.31 -1.61
CA ARG A 216 -3.89 -2.73 -1.92
C ARG A 216 -2.61 -3.31 -2.55
N TYR A 217 -1.91 -2.51 -3.37
CA TYR A 217 -0.67 -2.92 -4.00
C TYR A 217 0.39 -3.29 -2.95
N LEU A 218 0.64 -2.40 -1.97
CA LEU A 218 1.60 -2.68 -0.90
C LEU A 218 1.16 -3.85 -0.01
N LEU A 219 -0.12 -3.96 0.32
CA LEU A 219 -0.61 -5.10 1.10
C LEU A 219 -0.38 -6.42 0.39
N ASN A 220 -0.59 -6.49 -0.93
CA ASN A 220 -0.37 -7.71 -1.70
C ASN A 220 1.11 -8.07 -1.84
N GLU A 221 1.97 -7.07 -2.04
CA GLU A 221 3.39 -7.28 -2.26
C GLU A 221 4.18 -7.56 -0.97
N LEU A 222 3.76 -6.99 0.16
CA LEU A 222 4.53 -6.99 1.39
C LEU A 222 4.01 -7.93 2.47
N THR A 223 2.77 -8.43 2.39
CA THR A 223 2.17 -9.22 3.47
C THR A 223 1.88 -10.65 3.08
N GLU A 224 2.12 -11.56 4.02
CA GLU A 224 1.86 -13.00 3.92
C GLU A 224 0.68 -13.44 4.80
N VAL A 225 0.26 -12.55 5.70
CA VAL A 225 -0.85 -12.77 6.62
C VAL A 225 -1.66 -11.49 6.73
N THR A 226 -2.98 -11.62 6.77
CA THR A 226 -3.90 -10.49 6.95
C THR A 226 -4.67 -10.65 8.25
N TYR A 227 -4.65 -9.61 9.08
CA TYR A 227 -5.46 -9.49 10.30
C TYR A 227 -6.61 -8.52 10.02
N GLU A 228 -7.84 -9.03 10.06
CA GLU A 228 -9.05 -8.20 9.93
C GLU A 228 -9.48 -7.69 11.31
N VAL A 229 -9.62 -6.38 11.45
CA VAL A 229 -10.20 -5.72 12.62
C VAL A 229 -11.64 -5.36 12.30
N TYR A 230 -12.59 -6.10 12.88
CA TYR A 230 -14.01 -5.89 12.64
C TYR A 230 -14.85 -6.18 13.88
N GLY A 231 -15.80 -5.30 14.19
CA GLY A 231 -16.71 -5.48 15.35
C GLY A 231 -15.98 -5.59 16.69
N GLY A 232 -14.82 -4.96 16.84
CA GLY A 232 -13.99 -5.02 18.05
C GLY A 232 -13.17 -6.30 18.18
N GLN A 233 -13.19 -7.19 17.18
CA GLN A 233 -12.43 -8.43 17.16
C GLN A 233 -11.33 -8.39 16.10
N VAL A 234 -10.27 -9.15 16.30
CA VAL A 234 -9.20 -9.35 15.33
C VAL A 234 -9.20 -10.82 14.86
N THR A 235 -9.38 -11.00 13.56
CA THR A 235 -9.39 -12.34 12.94
C THR A 235 -8.18 -12.48 12.03
N ARG A 236 -7.42 -13.57 12.17
CA ARG A 236 -6.25 -13.88 11.34
C ARG A 236 -6.67 -14.67 10.11
N TYR A 237 -6.22 -14.23 8.94
CA TYR A 237 -6.35 -14.93 7.66
C TYR A 237 -4.96 -15.21 7.10
N PRO A 238 -4.66 -16.44 6.68
CA PRO A 238 -3.44 -16.72 5.93
C PRO A 238 -3.53 -16.11 4.54
N GLY A 239 -2.40 -15.59 4.06
CA GLY A 239 -2.31 -14.98 2.74
C GLY A 239 -2.33 -13.46 2.75
N ASN A 240 -2.06 -12.89 1.56
CA ASN A 240 -2.09 -11.46 1.31
C ASN A 240 -3.53 -10.90 1.24
N TYR A 241 -3.66 -9.61 0.92
CA TYR A 241 -4.97 -8.96 0.91
C TYR A 241 -5.96 -9.60 -0.08
N ASP A 242 -5.53 -9.99 -1.28
CA ASP A 242 -6.43 -10.58 -2.27
C ASP A 242 -6.92 -11.97 -1.85
N GLN A 243 -6.03 -12.77 -1.27
CA GLN A 243 -6.40 -14.08 -0.72
C GLN A 243 -7.37 -13.94 0.46
N TYR A 244 -7.10 -13.00 1.36
CA TYR A 244 -8.02 -12.64 2.44
C TYR A 244 -9.39 -12.24 1.90
N LYS A 245 -9.43 -11.34 0.90
CA LYS A 245 -10.69 -10.85 0.30
C LYS A 245 -11.53 -12.00 -0.24
N ASN A 246 -10.94 -12.91 -0.99
CA ASN A 246 -11.63 -14.07 -1.55
C ASN A 246 -12.24 -14.94 -0.43
N VAL A 247 -11.45 -15.27 0.60
CA VAL A 247 -11.94 -16.08 1.73
C VAL A 247 -13.04 -15.37 2.52
N ARG A 248 -12.88 -14.04 2.70
CA ARG A 248 -13.89 -13.21 3.38
C ARG A 248 -15.18 -13.17 2.59
N ASP A 249 -15.12 -12.92 1.29
CA ASP A 249 -16.30 -12.81 0.42
C ASP A 249 -17.06 -14.14 0.37
N GLU A 250 -16.39 -15.28 0.24
CA GLU A 250 -17.01 -16.60 0.36
C GLU A 250 -17.67 -16.83 1.72
N ARG A 251 -17.03 -16.37 2.81
CA ARG A 251 -17.59 -16.47 4.15
C ARG A 251 -18.83 -15.59 4.29
N MET A 252 -18.79 -14.37 3.77
CA MET A 252 -19.92 -13.44 3.79
C MET A 252 -21.11 -13.99 2.99
N GLU A 253 -20.87 -14.52 1.79
CA GLU A 253 -21.92 -15.16 0.99
C GLU A 253 -22.60 -16.32 1.72
N ARG A 254 -21.81 -17.18 2.39
CA ARG A 254 -22.37 -18.25 3.22
C ARG A 254 -23.22 -17.72 4.38
N LEU A 255 -22.73 -16.65 5.05
CA LEU A 255 -23.47 -16.03 6.15
C LEU A 255 -24.75 -15.36 5.67
N GLU A 256 -24.76 -14.74 4.49
CA GLU A 256 -25.99 -14.18 3.88
C GLU A 256 -27.00 -15.28 3.57
N LEU A 257 -26.56 -16.39 2.95
CA LEU A 257 -27.43 -17.52 2.67
C LEU A 257 -28.00 -18.16 3.95
N GLU A 258 -27.23 -18.20 5.03
CA GLU A 258 -27.69 -18.68 6.34
C GLU A 258 -28.66 -17.69 6.98
N SER A 259 -28.38 -16.40 6.91
CA SER A 259 -29.26 -15.30 7.38
C SER A 259 -30.61 -15.35 6.67
N ASP A 260 -30.63 -15.46 5.34
CA ASP A 260 -31.86 -15.58 4.55
C ASP A 260 -32.68 -16.82 4.94
N LYS A 261 -32.02 -17.95 5.19
CA LYS A 261 -32.69 -19.17 5.67
C LYS A 261 -33.30 -18.98 7.07
N LEU A 262 -32.58 -18.28 7.95
CA LEU A 262 -33.05 -17.96 9.29
C LEU A 262 -34.24 -16.97 9.24
N GLU A 263 -34.17 -15.93 8.40
CA GLU A 263 -35.22 -14.94 8.21
C GLU A 263 -36.52 -15.58 7.68
N ARG A 264 -36.41 -16.40 6.63
CA ARG A 264 -37.55 -17.20 6.12
C ARG A 264 -38.11 -18.17 7.18
N LYS A 265 -37.27 -18.72 8.05
CA LYS A 265 -37.71 -19.57 9.14
C LYS A 265 -38.42 -18.77 10.24
N LYS A 266 -37.94 -17.58 10.55
CA LYS A 266 -38.52 -16.62 11.48
C LYS A 266 -39.91 -16.18 10.99
N GLU A 267 -40.03 -15.72 9.75
CA GLU A 267 -41.31 -15.34 9.13
C GLU A 267 -42.35 -16.45 9.19
N LYS A 268 -41.93 -17.70 8.91
CA LYS A 268 -42.82 -18.87 9.01
C LYS A 268 -43.29 -19.13 10.45
N LEU A 269 -42.41 -18.99 11.45
CA LEU A 269 -42.73 -19.14 12.84
C LEU A 269 -43.64 -18.04 13.37
N GLU A 270 -43.35 -16.79 13.00
CA GLU A 270 -44.18 -15.61 13.31
C GLU A 270 -45.58 -15.74 12.70
N GLY A 271 -45.63 -16.08 11.42
CA GLY A 271 -46.88 -16.30 10.72
C GLY A 271 -47.74 -17.39 11.39
N PHE A 272 -47.12 -18.47 11.87
CA PHE A 272 -47.81 -19.51 12.62
C PHE A 272 -48.27 -19.00 14.00
N VAL A 273 -47.40 -18.33 14.75
CA VAL A 273 -47.76 -17.76 16.07
C VAL A 273 -48.92 -16.76 15.94
N ASN A 274 -48.85 -15.82 15.01
CA ASN A 274 -49.88 -14.81 14.78
C ASN A 274 -51.23 -15.42 14.39
N ARG A 275 -51.23 -16.49 13.56
CA ARG A 275 -52.46 -17.17 13.11
C ARG A 275 -53.11 -17.99 14.22
N PHE A 276 -52.36 -18.55 15.17
CA PHE A 276 -52.86 -19.50 16.14
C PHE A 276 -52.81 -19.04 17.59
N LYS A 277 -52.23 -17.86 17.91
CA LYS A 277 -52.14 -17.28 19.27
C LYS A 277 -53.49 -17.20 20.00
N ALA A 278 -54.61 -16.94 19.24
CA ALA A 278 -55.94 -16.79 19.80
C ALA A 278 -56.75 -18.09 19.87
N LYS A 279 -56.27 -19.26 19.36
CA LYS A 279 -57.00 -20.53 19.35
C LYS A 279 -56.56 -21.43 20.49
N ALA A 280 -57.46 -21.66 21.47
CA ALA A 280 -57.21 -22.44 22.66
C ALA A 280 -56.66 -23.86 22.36
N SER A 281 -57.14 -24.53 21.30
CA SER A 281 -56.72 -25.88 20.91
C SER A 281 -55.24 -25.97 20.40
N LYS A 282 -54.62 -24.83 20.03
CA LYS A 282 -53.24 -24.77 19.53
C LYS A 282 -52.30 -23.88 20.36
N ALA A 283 -52.75 -23.40 21.51
CA ALA A 283 -52.00 -22.50 22.39
C ALA A 283 -50.65 -23.08 22.84
N THR A 284 -50.62 -24.39 23.16
CA THR A 284 -49.36 -25.05 23.55
C THR A 284 -48.35 -25.11 22.41
N GLN A 285 -48.81 -25.35 21.17
CA GLN A 285 -47.95 -25.37 19.99
C GLN A 285 -47.45 -23.96 19.65
N ALA A 286 -48.31 -22.93 19.77
CA ALA A 286 -47.92 -21.54 19.58
C ALA A 286 -46.87 -21.09 20.59
N LYS A 287 -47.01 -21.50 21.89
CA LYS A 287 -46.03 -21.22 22.94
C LYS A 287 -44.67 -21.92 22.71
N SER A 288 -44.69 -23.15 22.19
CA SER A 288 -43.44 -23.84 21.79
C SER A 288 -42.72 -23.16 20.63
N ARG A 289 -43.47 -22.70 19.63
CA ARG A 289 -42.94 -21.98 18.48
C ARG A 289 -42.43 -20.57 18.86
N MET A 290 -43.06 -19.92 19.82
CA MET A 290 -42.61 -18.63 20.37
C MET A 290 -41.25 -18.78 21.09
N LYS A 291 -41.07 -19.87 21.90
CA LYS A 291 -39.75 -20.17 22.48
C LYS A 291 -38.66 -20.48 21.43
N GLN A 292 -39.06 -21.08 20.30
CA GLN A 292 -38.13 -21.27 19.16
C GLN A 292 -37.76 -19.93 18.49
N LEU A 293 -38.70 -19.01 18.39
CA LEU A 293 -38.50 -17.65 17.89
C LEU A 293 -37.54 -16.85 18.78
N GLU A 294 -37.77 -16.85 20.11
CA GLU A 294 -36.89 -16.21 21.09
C GLU A 294 -35.44 -16.75 21.04
N LYS A 295 -35.27 -18.06 20.78
CA LYS A 295 -33.92 -18.64 20.57
C LYS A 295 -33.28 -18.20 19.23
N LEU A 296 -34.06 -17.94 18.19
CA LEU A 296 -33.56 -17.46 16.91
C LEU A 296 -33.18 -15.97 16.99
N GLU A 297 -33.91 -15.13 17.73
CA GLU A 297 -33.59 -13.73 17.96
C GLU A 297 -32.25 -13.53 18.66
N SER A 298 -31.81 -14.47 19.48
CA SER A 298 -30.49 -14.40 20.13
C SER A 298 -29.30 -14.64 19.17
N VAL A 299 -29.53 -15.10 17.95
CA VAL A 299 -28.48 -15.39 16.93
C VAL A 299 -28.35 -14.28 15.89
N GLU A 300 -29.28 -13.30 15.87
CA GLU A 300 -29.40 -12.26 14.83
C GLU A 300 -28.36 -11.13 14.88
N THR A 301 -27.34 -11.21 15.72
CA THR A 301 -26.34 -10.13 15.84
C THR A 301 -25.19 -10.25 14.81
N MET A 302 -25.35 -10.99 13.73
CA MET A 302 -24.40 -10.94 12.63
C MET A 302 -24.84 -9.88 11.61
N VAL A 303 -24.16 -8.76 11.66
CA VAL A 303 -24.36 -7.53 10.88
C VAL A 303 -24.39 -7.85 9.39
N LYS A 304 -25.43 -7.42 8.69
CA LYS A 304 -25.45 -7.28 7.24
C LYS A 304 -24.35 -6.31 6.82
N VAL A 305 -23.25 -6.81 6.32
CA VAL A 305 -22.29 -6.03 5.54
C VAL A 305 -22.85 -6.01 4.11
N SER A 306 -23.66 -5.03 3.80
CA SER A 306 -24.11 -4.82 2.43
C SER A 306 -22.91 -4.41 1.57
N SER A 307 -22.62 -5.18 0.53
CA SER A 307 -21.82 -4.74 -0.60
C SER A 307 -22.47 -3.46 -1.16
N ILE A 308 -21.67 -2.39 -1.26
CA ILE A 308 -22.21 -1.07 -1.59
C ILE A 308 -22.05 -0.87 -3.09
N ASP A 309 -23.15 -1.00 -3.81
CA ASP A 309 -23.25 -0.68 -5.23
C ASP A 309 -23.28 0.86 -5.42
N LEU A 310 -22.11 1.44 -5.69
CA LEU A 310 -21.89 2.84 -5.97
C LEU A 310 -22.09 3.08 -7.48
N ARG A 311 -23.33 3.38 -7.92
CA ARG A 311 -23.58 3.77 -9.32
C ARG A 311 -23.65 5.28 -9.45
N LEU A 312 -22.79 5.83 -10.31
CA LEU A 312 -22.90 7.21 -10.78
C LEU A 312 -24.09 7.36 -11.71
N GLY A 313 -24.79 8.48 -11.58
CA GLY A 313 -25.86 8.82 -12.52
C GLY A 313 -25.30 9.06 -13.93
N THR A 314 -26.17 8.99 -14.95
CA THR A 314 -25.79 9.34 -16.32
C THR A 314 -25.54 10.85 -16.41
N PRO A 315 -24.33 11.29 -16.82
CA PRO A 315 -24.03 12.70 -16.95
C PRO A 315 -24.80 13.34 -18.14
N PRO A 316 -25.02 14.65 -18.13
CA PRO A 316 -25.57 15.35 -19.29
C PRO A 316 -24.62 15.26 -20.49
N SER A 317 -25.14 15.21 -21.71
CA SER A 317 -24.32 15.21 -22.92
C SER A 317 -23.48 16.48 -23.01
N GLY A 318 -22.16 16.30 -23.21
CA GLY A 318 -21.15 17.36 -23.32
C GLY A 318 -20.61 17.56 -24.72
N SER A 319 -19.49 18.26 -24.81
CA SER A 319 -18.71 18.44 -26.05
C SER A 319 -17.77 17.25 -26.29
N PRO A 320 -17.48 16.88 -27.54
CA PRO A 320 -16.44 15.89 -27.86
C PRO A 320 -15.05 16.22 -27.28
N VAL A 321 -14.76 17.51 -27.07
CA VAL A 321 -13.56 18.02 -26.40
C VAL A 321 -14.02 18.88 -25.22
N PRO A 322 -14.10 18.31 -23.99
CA PRO A 322 -14.53 19.05 -22.82
C PRO A 322 -13.60 20.20 -22.42
N VAL A 323 -12.27 19.99 -22.50
CA VAL A 323 -11.27 20.99 -22.15
C VAL A 323 -10.11 20.92 -23.14
N GLU A 324 -9.66 22.10 -23.57
CA GLU A 324 -8.49 22.28 -24.42
C GLU A 324 -7.60 23.39 -23.87
N LEU A 325 -6.32 23.11 -23.76
CA LEU A 325 -5.25 24.04 -23.38
C LEU A 325 -4.43 24.33 -24.62
N GLU A 326 -4.22 25.62 -24.96
CA GLU A 326 -3.44 26.08 -26.09
C GLU A 326 -2.29 26.95 -25.59
N HIS A 327 -1.02 26.51 -25.81
CA HIS A 327 0.19 27.24 -25.44
C HIS A 327 0.20 27.78 -24.01
N MET A 328 -0.33 26.97 -23.06
CA MET A 328 -0.53 27.36 -21.67
C MET A 328 0.79 27.42 -20.91
N SER A 329 1.06 28.54 -20.26
CA SER A 329 2.19 28.71 -19.33
C SER A 329 1.70 29.14 -17.96
N LYS A 330 2.30 28.55 -16.91
CA LYS A 330 1.96 28.83 -15.50
C LYS A 330 3.19 28.99 -14.65
N SER A 331 3.25 30.11 -13.92
CA SER A 331 4.25 30.40 -12.90
C SER A 331 3.54 30.94 -11.64
N TYR A 332 4.13 30.77 -10.45
CA TYR A 332 3.65 31.39 -9.20
C TYR A 332 4.44 32.63 -8.81
N ASP A 333 5.70 32.71 -9.21
CA ASP A 333 6.63 33.80 -8.85
C ASP A 333 7.05 34.67 -10.05
N GLY A 334 6.52 34.36 -11.24
CA GLY A 334 6.84 35.07 -12.50
C GLY A 334 8.19 34.70 -13.10
N THR A 335 9.01 33.88 -12.44
CA THR A 335 10.35 33.48 -12.87
C THR A 335 10.46 32.00 -13.16
N ASN A 336 9.87 31.17 -12.28
CA ASN A 336 9.91 29.71 -12.39
C ASN A 336 8.59 29.19 -12.97
N TYR A 337 8.64 28.67 -14.19
CA TYR A 337 7.48 28.10 -14.85
C TYR A 337 7.30 26.65 -14.44
N ILE A 338 6.10 26.32 -13.90
CA ILE A 338 5.68 24.96 -13.66
C ILE A 338 5.29 24.29 -14.98
N TYR A 339 4.56 25.04 -15.81
CA TYR A 339 4.23 24.66 -17.17
C TYR A 339 4.67 25.76 -18.11
N LYS A 340 5.30 25.37 -19.22
CA LYS A 340 5.72 26.28 -20.26
C LYS A 340 5.28 25.72 -21.62
N ASP A 341 4.46 26.52 -22.35
CA ASP A 341 3.99 26.19 -23.69
C ASP A 341 3.26 24.83 -23.79
N LEU A 342 2.42 24.49 -22.77
CA LEU A 342 1.67 23.24 -22.74
C LEU A 342 0.42 23.34 -23.63
N SER A 343 0.31 22.42 -24.59
CA SER A 343 -0.90 22.24 -25.41
C SER A 343 -1.46 20.83 -25.20
N LEU A 344 -2.74 20.74 -24.84
CA LEU A 344 -3.40 19.50 -24.46
C LEU A 344 -4.90 19.58 -24.77
N ALA A 345 -5.45 18.55 -25.41
CA ALA A 345 -6.89 18.36 -25.59
C ALA A 345 -7.33 17.06 -24.93
N ILE A 346 -8.40 17.14 -24.15
CA ILE A 346 -9.05 16.00 -23.49
C ILE A 346 -10.27 15.61 -24.31
N GLN A 347 -10.41 14.34 -24.63
CA GLN A 347 -11.55 13.79 -25.36
C GLN A 347 -12.66 13.36 -24.40
N ASP A 348 -13.91 13.41 -24.88
CA ASP A 348 -15.05 12.95 -24.10
C ASP A 348 -14.95 11.45 -23.81
N GLY A 349 -15.22 11.07 -22.57
CA GLY A 349 -15.14 9.69 -22.11
C GLY A 349 -13.74 9.18 -21.73
N GLU A 350 -12.65 9.93 -21.99
CA GLU A 350 -11.29 9.54 -21.55
C GLU A 350 -11.20 9.41 -20.03
N LYS A 351 -10.47 8.39 -19.55
CA LYS A 351 -10.13 8.17 -18.14
C LYS A 351 -8.63 8.42 -17.96
N ILE A 352 -8.29 9.57 -17.44
CA ILE A 352 -6.92 10.08 -17.44
C ILE A 352 -6.37 10.09 -16.02
N ALA A 353 -5.26 9.41 -15.77
CA ALA A 353 -4.47 9.59 -14.55
C ALA A 353 -3.29 10.53 -14.81
N VAL A 354 -3.11 11.52 -13.93
CA VAL A 354 -1.98 12.44 -13.95
C VAL A 354 -0.94 11.93 -12.93
N VAL A 355 0.22 11.51 -13.43
CA VAL A 355 1.31 10.94 -12.63
C VAL A 355 2.55 11.82 -12.67
N GLY A 356 3.46 11.67 -11.71
CA GLY A 356 4.71 12.43 -11.60
C GLY A 356 5.07 12.68 -10.14
N SER A 357 6.30 13.14 -9.90
CA SER A 357 6.80 13.42 -8.55
C SER A 357 6.01 14.54 -7.86
N ASN A 358 6.08 14.58 -6.52
CA ASN A 358 5.43 15.64 -5.76
C ASN A 358 6.04 17.02 -6.07
N GLY A 359 5.20 18.05 -6.10
CA GLY A 359 5.64 19.41 -6.44
C GLY A 359 5.71 19.72 -7.95
N MET A 360 5.53 18.75 -8.83
CA MET A 360 5.61 18.94 -10.29
C MET A 360 4.37 19.63 -10.91
N GLY A 361 3.39 20.03 -10.09
CA GLY A 361 2.26 20.82 -10.57
C GLY A 361 1.00 20.01 -10.94
N LYS A 362 0.90 18.72 -10.58
CA LYS A 362 -0.28 17.87 -10.86
C LYS A 362 -1.59 18.54 -10.45
N SER A 363 -1.72 18.94 -9.18
CA SER A 363 -2.89 19.65 -8.65
C SER A 363 -3.08 21.03 -9.32
N THR A 364 -1.99 21.70 -9.73
CA THR A 364 -2.05 22.96 -10.47
C THR A 364 -2.73 22.77 -11.83
N LEU A 365 -2.42 21.68 -12.54
CA LEU A 365 -3.07 21.35 -13.81
C LEU A 365 -4.58 21.13 -13.62
N LEU A 366 -4.98 20.34 -12.62
CA LEU A 366 -6.39 20.13 -12.31
C LEU A 366 -7.12 21.43 -11.95
N LYS A 367 -6.47 22.33 -11.16
CA LYS A 367 -7.06 23.63 -10.80
C LYS A 367 -7.23 24.55 -12.02
N ILE A 368 -6.30 24.52 -12.97
CA ILE A 368 -6.41 25.27 -14.25
C ILE A 368 -7.57 24.71 -15.06
N MET A 369 -7.64 23.41 -15.26
CA MET A 369 -8.74 22.74 -15.97
C MET A 369 -10.10 22.95 -15.31
N ALA A 370 -10.14 23.09 -13.97
CA ALA A 370 -11.34 23.42 -13.21
C ALA A 370 -11.71 24.92 -13.27
N ASN A 371 -10.97 25.75 -14.00
CA ASN A 371 -11.09 27.21 -14.05
C ASN A 371 -11.00 27.89 -12.66
N LYS A 372 -10.22 27.29 -11.75
CA LYS A 372 -10.02 27.81 -10.38
C LYS A 372 -8.68 28.54 -10.22
N LEU A 373 -7.78 28.41 -11.19
CA LEU A 373 -6.48 29.04 -11.19
C LEU A 373 -6.24 29.72 -12.54
N PRO A 374 -5.94 31.05 -12.58
CA PRO A 374 -5.60 31.74 -13.81
C PRO A 374 -4.25 31.30 -14.35
N ILE A 375 -4.06 31.44 -15.66
CA ILE A 375 -2.81 31.21 -16.39
C ILE A 375 -2.16 32.54 -16.73
N GLU A 376 -0.84 32.54 -16.98
CA GLU A 376 -0.09 33.72 -17.38
C GLU A 376 -0.12 33.93 -18.89
N GLU A 377 0.02 32.83 -19.66
CA GLU A 377 0.05 32.87 -21.12
C GLU A 377 -0.77 31.72 -21.71
N GLY A 378 -1.21 31.88 -22.94
CA GLY A 378 -2.01 30.89 -23.65
C GLY A 378 -3.51 31.01 -23.43
N LYS A 379 -4.23 29.94 -23.67
CA LYS A 379 -5.69 29.92 -23.58
C LYS A 379 -6.20 28.59 -23.02
N VAL A 380 -7.25 28.67 -22.18
CA VAL A 380 -8.05 27.51 -21.73
C VAL A 380 -9.43 27.63 -22.37
N SER A 381 -9.82 26.63 -23.15
CA SER A 381 -11.10 26.57 -23.83
C SER A 381 -11.95 25.45 -23.26
N PHE A 382 -13.21 25.76 -22.97
CA PHE A 382 -14.18 24.77 -22.48
C PHE A 382 -15.18 24.46 -23.58
N GLY A 383 -15.43 23.19 -23.78
CA GLY A 383 -16.42 22.73 -24.77
C GLY A 383 -17.84 23.16 -24.42
N HIS A 384 -18.70 23.25 -25.44
CA HIS A 384 -20.10 23.64 -25.23
C HIS A 384 -20.82 22.65 -24.31
N LYS A 385 -21.56 23.14 -23.30
CA LYS A 385 -22.25 22.34 -22.25
C LYS A 385 -21.31 21.51 -21.38
N THR A 386 -20.01 21.79 -21.34
CA THR A 386 -19.12 21.15 -20.39
C THR A 386 -19.46 21.61 -18.97
N THR A 387 -19.72 20.65 -18.11
CA THR A 387 -19.97 20.83 -16.68
C THR A 387 -18.87 20.09 -15.92
N ILE A 388 -18.12 20.80 -15.07
CA ILE A 388 -16.95 20.27 -14.40
C ILE A 388 -17.24 20.08 -12.92
N GLY A 389 -17.09 18.84 -12.44
CA GLY A 389 -17.05 18.52 -11.03
C GLY A 389 -15.58 18.45 -10.58
N TYR A 390 -15.21 19.27 -9.60
CA TYR A 390 -13.86 19.31 -9.08
C TYR A 390 -13.81 18.92 -7.60
N HIS A 391 -13.02 17.89 -7.30
CA HIS A 391 -12.69 17.48 -5.94
C HIS A 391 -11.25 17.89 -5.63
N ALA A 392 -11.08 18.72 -4.59
CA ALA A 392 -9.76 19.17 -4.13
C ALA A 392 -9.29 18.33 -2.94
N GLN A 393 -8.00 18.13 -2.84
CA GLN A 393 -7.37 17.49 -1.69
C GLN A 393 -7.60 18.27 -0.39
N GLU A 394 -7.57 19.60 -0.46
CA GLU A 394 -7.90 20.48 0.67
C GLU A 394 -9.36 20.93 0.62
N LEU A 395 -9.97 21.04 1.79
CA LEU A 395 -11.36 21.51 1.94
C LEU A 395 -11.51 22.96 1.48
N THR A 396 -11.98 23.13 0.25
CA THR A 396 -12.37 24.43 -0.29
C THR A 396 -13.89 24.68 -0.17
N GLU A 397 -14.68 23.66 0.22
CA GLU A 397 -16.12 23.73 0.26
C GLU A 397 -16.65 24.05 1.66
N ASN A 398 -17.48 25.10 1.73
CA ASN A 398 -18.24 25.42 2.93
C ASN A 398 -19.59 24.67 2.88
N PHE A 399 -19.70 23.59 3.66
CA PHE A 399 -20.98 22.94 3.91
C PHE A 399 -21.82 23.76 4.89
N ASN A 400 -23.14 23.66 4.79
CA ASN A 400 -24.01 24.30 5.76
C ASN A 400 -23.91 23.57 7.10
N SER A 401 -23.20 24.18 8.06
CA SER A 401 -22.89 23.59 9.37
C SER A 401 -24.11 23.21 10.22
N SER A 402 -25.28 23.73 9.89
CA SER A 402 -26.54 23.47 10.61
C SER A 402 -27.35 22.30 10.05
N LEU A 403 -26.98 21.76 8.88
CA LEU A 403 -27.65 20.60 8.31
C LEU A 403 -27.01 19.31 8.79
N ASN A 404 -27.81 18.25 8.95
CA ASN A 404 -27.29 16.90 9.12
C ASN A 404 -26.86 16.31 7.76
N LEU A 405 -26.16 15.16 7.77
CA LEU A 405 -25.61 14.56 6.56
C LEU A 405 -26.69 14.18 5.53
N ILE A 406 -27.85 13.69 5.96
CA ILE A 406 -28.96 13.34 5.06
C ILE A 406 -29.52 14.60 4.41
N GLU A 407 -29.76 15.66 5.19
CA GLU A 407 -30.25 16.95 4.68
C GLU A 407 -29.26 17.59 3.73
N GLN A 408 -27.95 17.49 4.04
CA GLN A 408 -26.89 17.97 3.17
C GLN A 408 -26.85 17.20 1.85
N CYS A 409 -26.99 15.85 1.86
CA CYS A 409 -27.09 15.05 0.64
C CYS A 409 -28.31 15.43 -0.22
N LYS A 410 -29.46 15.64 0.42
CA LYS A 410 -30.67 16.12 -0.29
C LYS A 410 -30.50 17.53 -0.89
N SER A 411 -29.68 18.38 -0.28
CA SER A 411 -29.36 19.69 -0.85
C SER A 411 -28.47 19.61 -2.10
N PHE A 412 -27.71 18.55 -2.27
CA PHE A 412 -26.89 18.31 -3.48
C PHE A 412 -27.73 17.82 -4.66
N ALA A 413 -28.71 16.96 -4.38
CA ALA A 413 -29.62 16.41 -5.38
C ALA A 413 -31.01 16.22 -4.77
N ALA A 414 -31.90 17.17 -5.05
CA ALA A 414 -33.24 17.27 -4.44
C ALA A 414 -34.13 16.03 -4.68
N ASP A 415 -33.92 15.34 -5.80
CA ASP A 415 -34.71 14.15 -6.20
C ASP A 415 -34.21 12.85 -5.56
N THR A 416 -33.13 12.92 -4.74
CA THR A 416 -32.56 11.72 -4.12
C THR A 416 -33.37 11.26 -2.91
N THR A 417 -33.74 9.99 -2.90
CA THR A 417 -34.47 9.40 -1.77
C THR A 417 -33.59 9.27 -0.54
N GLU A 418 -34.18 9.32 0.65
CA GLU A 418 -33.43 9.17 1.90
C GLU A 418 -32.69 7.81 2.00
N GLY A 419 -33.31 6.74 1.50
CA GLY A 419 -32.67 5.43 1.42
C GLY A 419 -31.39 5.45 0.58
N ARG A 420 -31.41 6.14 -0.57
CA ARG A 420 -30.21 6.31 -1.40
C ARG A 420 -29.15 7.19 -0.72
N CYS A 421 -29.55 8.27 -0.03
CA CYS A 421 -28.62 9.07 0.78
C CYS A 421 -27.95 8.22 1.85
N ARG A 422 -28.71 7.41 2.61
CA ARG A 422 -28.15 6.51 3.65
C ARG A 422 -27.22 5.46 3.06
N GLN A 423 -27.57 4.88 1.92
CA GLN A 423 -26.71 3.92 1.22
C GLN A 423 -25.39 4.55 0.82
N LEU A 424 -25.41 5.72 0.17
CA LEU A 424 -24.20 6.42 -0.25
C LEU A 424 -23.37 6.91 0.94
N LEU A 425 -23.99 7.45 1.99
CA LEU A 425 -23.28 7.82 3.22
C LEU A 425 -22.61 6.61 3.87
N GLY A 426 -23.29 5.47 3.89
CA GLY A 426 -22.73 4.20 4.39
C GLY A 426 -21.49 3.75 3.63
N SER A 427 -21.46 3.93 2.28
CA SER A 427 -20.29 3.64 1.42
C SER A 427 -19.07 4.43 1.80
N PHE A 428 -19.29 5.66 2.26
CA PHE A 428 -18.21 6.56 2.69
C PHE A 428 -17.96 6.52 4.20
N GLY A 429 -18.40 5.44 4.89
CA GLY A 429 -18.09 5.18 6.31
C GLY A 429 -18.97 5.95 7.31
N PHE A 430 -20.10 6.54 6.88
CA PHE A 430 -21.09 7.14 7.77
C PHE A 430 -22.20 6.14 8.08
N GLN A 431 -22.03 5.33 9.13
CA GLN A 431 -22.93 4.22 9.46
C GLN A 431 -23.85 4.54 10.65
N GLY A 432 -25.01 3.88 10.69
CA GLY A 432 -25.96 4.00 11.81
C GLY A 432 -26.39 5.45 12.06
N ASP A 433 -26.18 5.93 13.29
CA ASP A 433 -26.55 7.28 13.72
C ASP A 433 -25.63 8.39 13.22
N ASP A 434 -24.47 8.05 12.63
CA ASP A 434 -23.54 9.02 12.06
C ASP A 434 -24.20 9.87 10.97
N VAL A 435 -25.19 9.33 10.25
CA VAL A 435 -25.93 10.04 9.20
C VAL A 435 -26.72 11.25 9.71
N PHE A 436 -26.93 11.34 11.02
CA PHE A 436 -27.61 12.46 11.68
C PHE A 436 -26.63 13.49 12.27
N LYS A 437 -25.30 13.26 12.18
CA LYS A 437 -24.31 14.24 12.58
C LYS A 437 -24.48 15.54 11.80
N LEU A 438 -24.35 16.66 12.47
CA LEU A 438 -24.30 17.97 11.82
C LEU A 438 -22.97 18.11 11.04
N THR A 439 -23.04 18.69 9.85
CA THR A 439 -21.84 18.89 9.01
C THR A 439 -20.78 19.77 9.68
N GLY A 440 -21.20 20.64 10.60
CA GLY A 440 -20.31 21.51 11.37
C GLY A 440 -19.36 20.76 12.33
N VAL A 441 -19.75 19.56 12.83
CA VAL A 441 -18.95 18.78 13.77
C VAL A 441 -18.07 17.72 13.10
N LEU A 442 -18.10 17.63 11.77
CA LEU A 442 -17.30 16.67 11.01
C LEU A 442 -15.81 17.00 11.07
N SER A 443 -15.00 15.96 11.19
CA SER A 443 -13.55 16.05 11.00
C SER A 443 -13.19 16.44 9.56
N GLY A 444 -11.95 16.86 9.32
CA GLY A 444 -11.44 17.18 7.98
C GLY A 444 -11.66 16.03 6.99
N GLY A 445 -11.25 14.82 7.34
CA GLY A 445 -11.44 13.63 6.50
C GLY A 445 -12.91 13.27 6.24
N GLU A 446 -13.82 13.44 7.23
CA GLU A 446 -15.26 13.24 7.01
C GLU A 446 -15.85 14.27 6.03
N LYS A 447 -15.39 15.51 6.09
CA LYS A 447 -15.80 16.55 5.14
C LYS A 447 -15.29 16.28 3.72
N ILE A 448 -14.06 15.77 3.57
CA ILE A 448 -13.50 15.36 2.27
C ILE A 448 -14.35 14.25 1.65
N ARG A 449 -14.71 13.22 2.43
CA ARG A 449 -15.61 12.16 1.97
C ARG A 449 -17.00 12.69 1.57
N LEU A 450 -17.53 13.66 2.30
CA LEU A 450 -18.82 14.31 1.96
C LEU A 450 -18.73 15.12 0.67
N SER A 451 -17.59 15.79 0.41
CA SER A 451 -17.33 16.51 -0.85
C SER A 451 -17.31 15.56 -2.05
N LEU A 452 -16.64 14.40 -1.90
CA LEU A 452 -16.64 13.39 -2.96
C LEU A 452 -18.05 12.83 -3.21
N LEU A 453 -18.81 12.55 -2.15
CA LEU A 453 -20.19 12.08 -2.26
C LEU A 453 -21.11 13.08 -3.00
N LYS A 454 -20.89 14.39 -2.84
CA LYS A 454 -21.60 15.42 -3.60
C LYS A 454 -21.43 15.25 -5.10
N LEU A 455 -20.22 14.97 -5.58
CA LEU A 455 -19.95 14.76 -7.01
C LEU A 455 -20.67 13.50 -7.55
N LEU A 456 -20.78 12.47 -6.71
CA LEU A 456 -21.46 11.23 -7.08
C LEU A 456 -22.99 11.39 -7.12
N LEU A 457 -23.55 12.28 -6.29
CA LEU A 457 -24.99 12.57 -6.27
C LEU A 457 -25.45 13.42 -7.46
N ALA A 458 -24.62 14.35 -7.90
CA ALA A 458 -24.91 15.26 -9.01
C ALA A 458 -23.79 15.16 -10.07
N PRO A 459 -23.74 14.07 -10.86
CA PRO A 459 -22.65 13.82 -11.77
C PRO A 459 -22.61 14.88 -12.87
N GLN A 460 -21.41 15.43 -13.06
CA GLN A 460 -21.07 16.33 -14.15
C GLN A 460 -20.54 15.52 -15.32
N ASN A 461 -20.46 16.09 -16.53
CA ASN A 461 -19.93 15.34 -17.68
C ASN A 461 -18.39 15.24 -17.67
N MET A 462 -17.69 16.04 -16.85
CA MET A 462 -16.26 15.92 -16.60
C MET A 462 -15.96 15.98 -15.09
N LEU A 463 -15.25 15.00 -14.57
CA LEU A 463 -14.80 14.92 -13.19
C LEU A 463 -13.30 15.17 -13.12
N LEU A 464 -12.87 16.09 -12.26
CA LEU A 464 -11.49 16.39 -11.93
C LEU A 464 -11.27 16.05 -10.45
N LEU A 465 -10.47 15.03 -10.17
CA LEU A 465 -10.30 14.49 -8.82
C LEU A 465 -8.84 14.58 -8.38
N ASP A 466 -8.59 15.32 -7.30
CA ASP A 466 -7.24 15.48 -6.72
C ASP A 466 -7.14 14.61 -5.47
N GLU A 467 -6.38 13.50 -5.56
CA GLU A 467 -6.19 12.48 -4.53
C GLU A 467 -7.51 11.94 -3.92
N PRO A 468 -8.44 11.39 -4.75
CA PRO A 468 -9.76 10.98 -4.28
C PRO A 468 -9.74 9.76 -3.35
N THR A 469 -8.66 9.01 -3.31
CA THR A 469 -8.47 7.81 -2.48
C THR A 469 -8.07 8.16 -1.05
N THR A 470 -7.56 9.36 -0.81
CA THR A 470 -7.11 9.82 0.51
C THR A 470 -8.27 9.82 1.50
N HIS A 471 -8.06 9.29 2.71
CA HIS A 471 -9.05 9.17 3.78
C HIS A 471 -10.22 8.19 3.52
N LEU A 472 -10.22 7.46 2.42
CA LEU A 472 -11.12 6.33 2.17
C LEU A 472 -10.52 5.04 2.73
N ASP A 473 -11.36 4.12 3.18
CA ASP A 473 -10.91 2.74 3.43
C ASP A 473 -10.90 1.95 2.12
N ILE A 474 -10.26 0.78 2.12
CA ILE A 474 -10.07 -0.03 0.92
C ILE A 474 -11.40 -0.34 0.22
N GLN A 475 -12.46 -0.62 0.99
CA GLN A 475 -13.79 -0.92 0.42
C GLN A 475 -14.39 0.30 -0.29
N ALA A 476 -14.25 1.49 0.28
CA ALA A 476 -14.71 2.72 -0.34
C ALA A 476 -13.89 3.06 -1.60
N VAL A 477 -12.57 2.81 -1.58
CA VAL A 477 -11.69 2.96 -2.75
C VAL A 477 -12.12 2.02 -3.88
N GLU A 478 -12.34 0.74 -3.57
CA GLU A 478 -12.81 -0.25 -4.56
C GLU A 478 -14.16 0.15 -5.16
N SER A 479 -15.13 0.54 -4.32
CA SER A 479 -16.44 0.99 -4.79
C SER A 479 -16.35 2.26 -5.66
N LEU A 480 -15.46 3.19 -5.32
CA LEU A 480 -15.21 4.40 -6.12
C LEU A 480 -14.56 4.03 -7.45
N GLN A 481 -13.59 3.12 -7.44
CA GLN A 481 -12.92 2.64 -8.65
C GLN A 481 -13.91 2.02 -9.64
N GLU A 482 -14.80 1.13 -9.18
CA GLU A 482 -15.84 0.53 -9.99
C GLU A 482 -16.80 1.59 -10.56
N ALA A 483 -17.24 2.53 -9.71
CA ALA A 483 -18.14 3.61 -10.12
C ALA A 483 -17.51 4.52 -11.19
N LEU A 484 -16.23 4.87 -11.07
CA LEU A 484 -15.53 5.72 -12.05
C LEU A 484 -15.22 4.96 -13.36
N LYS A 485 -14.94 3.66 -13.27
CA LYS A 485 -14.75 2.81 -14.45
C LYS A 485 -16.00 2.72 -15.30
N GLU A 486 -17.18 2.56 -14.67
CA GLU A 486 -18.48 2.50 -15.36
C GLU A 486 -19.02 3.87 -15.76
N PHE A 487 -18.48 4.95 -15.23
CA PHE A 487 -18.95 6.30 -15.51
C PHE A 487 -18.76 6.66 -17.00
N PRO A 488 -19.80 7.01 -17.76
CA PRO A 488 -19.68 7.27 -19.19
C PRO A 488 -19.05 8.62 -19.54
N GLY A 489 -18.91 9.55 -18.58
CA GLY A 489 -18.26 10.86 -18.79
C GLY A 489 -16.75 10.82 -18.68
N THR A 490 -16.13 11.97 -18.85
CA THR A 490 -14.67 12.15 -18.77
C THR A 490 -14.20 12.21 -17.33
N VAL A 491 -13.11 11.52 -16.99
CA VAL A 491 -12.48 11.58 -15.67
C VAL A 491 -10.99 11.91 -15.83
N CYS A 492 -10.53 12.94 -15.12
CA CYS A 492 -9.11 13.23 -14.99
C CYS A 492 -8.76 13.30 -13.50
N PHE A 493 -7.81 12.51 -13.05
CA PHE A 493 -7.50 12.41 -11.63
C PHE A 493 -6.00 12.32 -11.36
N VAL A 494 -5.62 12.79 -10.18
CA VAL A 494 -4.31 12.58 -9.57
C VAL A 494 -4.50 11.54 -8.48
N SER A 495 -3.69 10.50 -8.45
CA SER A 495 -3.62 9.55 -7.35
C SER A 495 -2.23 8.97 -7.22
N HIS A 496 -1.87 8.59 -6.00
CA HIS A 496 -0.67 7.82 -5.68
C HIS A 496 -0.98 6.32 -5.47
N ASP A 497 -2.24 5.94 -5.52
CA ASP A 497 -2.70 4.56 -5.44
C ASP A 497 -2.58 3.87 -6.81
N ILE A 498 -1.59 2.97 -6.92
CA ILE A 498 -1.26 2.27 -8.18
C ILE A 498 -2.43 1.40 -8.65
N GLU A 499 -3.10 0.68 -7.73
CA GLU A 499 -4.22 -0.19 -8.10
C GLU A 499 -5.45 0.61 -8.52
N PHE A 500 -5.67 1.78 -7.92
CA PHE A 500 -6.71 2.70 -8.36
C PHE A 500 -6.43 3.24 -9.76
N ILE A 501 -5.18 3.63 -10.06
CA ILE A 501 -4.77 4.08 -11.39
C ILE A 501 -5.00 2.97 -12.42
N ARG A 502 -4.53 1.73 -12.14
CA ARG A 502 -4.71 0.56 -13.02
C ARG A 502 -6.17 0.24 -13.31
N GLY A 503 -7.02 0.42 -12.31
CA GLY A 503 -8.44 0.04 -12.43
C GLY A 503 -9.31 1.06 -13.15
N VAL A 504 -8.90 2.34 -13.21
CA VAL A 504 -9.70 3.44 -13.76
C VAL A 504 -9.11 4.01 -15.06
N ALA A 505 -7.78 4.22 -15.12
CA ALA A 505 -7.14 4.97 -16.20
C ALA A 505 -6.95 4.12 -17.47
N ASP A 506 -7.28 4.70 -18.62
CA ASP A 506 -6.94 4.23 -19.97
C ASP A 506 -5.89 5.10 -20.66
N THR A 507 -5.58 6.25 -20.06
CA THR A 507 -4.60 7.23 -20.56
C THR A 507 -3.80 7.77 -19.38
N ILE A 508 -2.48 7.87 -19.53
CA ILE A 508 -1.57 8.41 -18.51
C ILE A 508 -0.99 9.74 -18.98
N PHE A 509 -1.10 10.76 -18.13
CA PHE A 509 -0.43 12.04 -18.28
C PHE A 509 0.75 12.11 -17.32
N GLU A 510 1.96 12.07 -17.83
CA GLU A 510 3.16 12.20 -17.03
C GLU A 510 3.63 13.65 -16.99
N VAL A 511 3.81 14.17 -15.76
CA VAL A 511 4.38 15.50 -15.50
C VAL A 511 5.79 15.33 -14.98
N THR A 512 6.78 15.83 -15.76
CA THR A 512 8.20 15.76 -15.40
C THR A 512 8.83 17.15 -15.44
N PRO A 513 10.02 17.36 -14.85
CA PRO A 513 10.77 18.62 -15.00
C PRO A 513 11.12 18.96 -16.46
N LYS A 514 11.19 17.94 -17.33
CA LYS A 514 11.49 18.08 -18.77
C LYS A 514 10.23 18.45 -19.60
N GLY A 515 9.03 18.39 -19.00
CA GLY A 515 7.78 18.71 -19.66
C GLY A 515 6.67 17.70 -19.38
N PHE A 516 5.66 17.70 -20.24
CA PHE A 516 4.45 16.90 -20.17
C PHE A 516 4.45 15.83 -21.27
N ARG A 517 4.05 14.61 -20.93
CA ARG A 517 3.93 13.50 -21.89
C ARG A 517 2.59 12.82 -21.76
N LYS A 518 1.95 12.47 -22.88
CA LYS A 518 0.71 11.70 -22.92
C LYS A 518 1.00 10.29 -23.43
N PHE A 519 0.57 9.28 -22.66
CA PHE A 519 0.66 7.88 -23.01
C PHE A 519 -0.76 7.33 -23.20
N HIS A 520 -1.06 6.85 -24.41
CA HIS A 520 -2.31 6.16 -24.69
C HIS A 520 -2.15 4.69 -24.35
N GLY A 521 -2.66 4.29 -23.21
CA GLY A 521 -2.57 2.94 -22.65
C GLY A 521 -2.71 2.98 -21.13
N ASP A 522 -2.80 1.79 -20.54
CA ASP A 522 -2.90 1.61 -19.10
C ASP A 522 -1.58 1.93 -18.36
N TYR A 523 -1.62 1.83 -17.04
CA TYR A 523 -0.46 2.11 -16.20
C TYR A 523 0.70 1.13 -16.44
N ASP A 524 0.43 -0.12 -16.76
CA ASP A 524 1.47 -1.13 -17.02
C ASP A 524 2.20 -0.87 -18.35
N TYR A 525 1.47 -0.38 -19.37
CA TYR A 525 2.07 0.10 -20.61
C TYR A 525 2.98 1.31 -20.34
N TYR A 526 2.54 2.29 -19.54
CA TYR A 526 3.35 3.43 -19.13
C TYR A 526 4.65 2.97 -18.44
N LEU A 527 4.55 2.08 -17.44
CA LEU A 527 5.73 1.56 -16.72
C LEU A 527 6.72 0.86 -17.66
N SER A 528 6.22 0.08 -18.64
CA SER A 528 7.08 -0.60 -19.60
C SER A 528 7.90 0.41 -20.44
N LYS A 529 7.27 1.51 -20.86
CA LYS A 529 7.92 2.57 -21.63
C LYS A 529 8.95 3.34 -20.82
N VAL A 530 8.63 3.69 -19.59
CA VAL A 530 9.58 4.39 -18.70
C VAL A 530 10.79 3.50 -18.39
N LYS A 531 10.60 2.20 -18.14
CA LYS A 531 11.72 1.25 -17.93
C LYS A 531 12.62 1.14 -19.17
N ASP A 532 12.03 1.02 -20.36
CA ASP A 532 12.78 0.97 -21.62
C ASP A 532 13.65 2.24 -21.81
N GLU A 533 13.14 3.42 -21.42
CA GLU A 533 13.85 4.69 -21.51
C GLU A 533 15.00 4.79 -20.50
N VAL A 534 14.78 4.40 -19.25
CA VAL A 534 15.81 4.36 -18.21
C VAL A 534 16.95 3.40 -18.59
N ASP A 535 16.62 2.20 -19.09
CA ASP A 535 17.59 1.22 -19.58
C ASP A 535 18.41 1.77 -20.78
N LEU A 536 17.79 2.61 -21.61
CA LEU A 536 18.46 3.28 -22.73
C LEU A 536 19.37 4.42 -22.24
N GLU A 537 18.93 5.24 -21.31
CA GLU A 537 19.73 6.33 -20.71
C GLU A 537 20.95 5.77 -19.97
N GLU A 538 20.79 4.69 -19.16
CA GLU A 538 21.92 4.01 -18.53
C GLU A 538 22.94 3.43 -19.54
N LYS A 539 22.45 2.86 -20.64
CA LYS A 539 23.32 2.37 -21.71
C LYS A 539 24.08 3.50 -22.40
N VAL A 540 23.44 4.66 -22.58
CA VAL A 540 24.03 5.86 -23.19
C VAL A 540 25.03 6.52 -22.23
N GLU A 541 24.75 6.60 -20.92
CA GLU A 541 25.71 7.11 -19.94
C GLU A 541 26.94 6.19 -19.81
N LYS A 542 26.72 4.88 -19.72
CA LYS A 542 27.82 3.89 -19.74
C LYS A 542 28.67 4.00 -21.03
N ALA A 543 28.06 4.37 -22.16
CA ALA A 543 28.74 4.62 -23.42
C ALA A 543 29.51 5.97 -23.42
N LYS A 544 28.96 7.03 -22.83
CA LYS A 544 29.60 8.37 -22.74
C LYS A 544 30.78 8.39 -21.76
N VAL A 545 30.69 7.65 -20.65
CA VAL A 545 31.81 7.50 -19.71
C VAL A 545 32.97 6.72 -20.36
N GLN A 546 32.69 5.89 -21.36
CA GLN A 546 33.71 5.19 -22.15
C GLN A 546 34.43 6.09 -23.17
N ASP A 547 33.81 7.18 -23.65
CA ASP A 547 34.43 8.06 -24.66
C ASP A 547 35.31 9.18 -24.07
N SER A 548 35.15 9.55 -22.80
CA SER A 548 35.86 10.66 -22.17
C SER A 548 37.26 10.33 -21.61
N SER A 549 37.71 9.07 -21.65
CA SER A 549 39.02 8.62 -21.17
C SER A 549 39.86 8.03 -22.30
N GLY A 550 40.13 8.83 -23.33
CA GLY A 550 40.93 8.38 -24.47
C GLY A 550 42.41 8.62 -24.29
N SER A 551 43.27 7.68 -24.52
CA SER A 551 44.29 7.43 -25.50
C SER A 551 45.33 6.36 -25.14
N ASN A 552 45.45 5.87 -23.87
CA ASN A 552 46.46 4.85 -23.58
C ASN A 552 45.89 3.47 -23.07
N ARG A 553 44.59 3.28 -23.02
CA ARG A 553 43.91 2.05 -22.59
C ARG A 553 43.35 1.16 -23.73
N LYS A 554 43.44 1.63 -25.00
CA LYS A 554 42.83 0.91 -26.14
C LYS A 554 43.43 -0.46 -26.45
N GLY A 555 44.71 -0.69 -26.10
CA GLY A 555 45.41 -1.97 -26.31
C GLY A 555 45.02 -3.04 -25.27
N GLN A 556 44.86 -2.62 -24.02
CA GLN A 556 44.54 -3.50 -22.89
C GLN A 556 43.06 -3.90 -22.91
N ARG A 557 42.16 -2.93 -23.19
CA ARG A 557 40.70 -3.16 -23.31
C ARG A 557 40.30 -4.04 -24.50
N ARG A 558 41.10 -4.09 -25.58
CA ARG A 558 40.84 -5.03 -26.69
C ARG A 558 41.13 -6.47 -26.31
N LYS A 559 42.15 -6.73 -25.51
CA LYS A 559 42.48 -8.05 -24.94
C LYS A 559 41.39 -8.50 -23.96
N GLU A 560 41.04 -7.66 -23.00
CA GLU A 560 39.96 -7.92 -22.04
C GLU A 560 38.60 -8.14 -22.69
N ALA A 561 38.27 -7.39 -23.75
CA ALA A 561 37.03 -7.57 -24.51
C ALA A 561 36.99 -8.86 -25.36
N GLU A 562 38.15 -9.31 -25.86
CA GLU A 562 38.27 -10.61 -26.53
C GLU A 562 38.18 -11.77 -25.53
N GLU A 563 38.77 -11.65 -24.37
CA GLU A 563 38.67 -12.62 -23.27
C GLU A 563 37.23 -12.73 -22.74
N ARG A 564 36.56 -11.60 -22.48
CA ARG A 564 35.13 -11.57 -22.08
C ARG A 564 34.22 -12.15 -23.16
N LYS A 565 34.51 -11.97 -24.45
CA LYS A 565 33.76 -12.61 -25.53
C LYS A 565 33.96 -14.12 -25.58
N GLN A 566 35.19 -14.60 -25.33
CA GLN A 566 35.47 -16.03 -25.28
C GLN A 566 34.80 -16.69 -24.05
N PHE A 567 34.81 -16.05 -22.89
CA PHE A 567 34.12 -16.51 -21.68
C PHE A 567 32.61 -16.55 -21.87
N LYS A 568 32.01 -15.49 -22.44
CA LYS A 568 30.56 -15.46 -22.76
C LYS A 568 30.14 -16.55 -23.75
N LYS A 569 31.05 -16.91 -24.67
CA LYS A 569 30.81 -17.96 -25.64
C LYS A 569 30.88 -19.36 -25.00
N LYS A 570 31.68 -19.56 -23.95
CA LYS A 570 31.76 -20.82 -23.19
C LYS A 570 30.59 -20.94 -22.16
N ARG A 571 30.27 -19.86 -21.47
CA ARG A 571 29.25 -19.77 -20.41
C ARG A 571 27.82 -19.90 -20.95
N GLY A 572 27.48 -19.25 -22.07
CA GLY A 572 26.12 -19.19 -22.60
C GLY A 572 25.47 -20.53 -22.93
N PRO A 573 26.18 -21.52 -23.54
CA PRO A 573 25.64 -22.86 -23.76
C PRO A 573 25.40 -23.64 -22.45
N LEU A 574 26.27 -23.50 -21.46
CA LEU A 574 26.15 -24.19 -20.17
C LEU A 574 24.94 -23.66 -19.37
N GLU A 575 24.76 -22.35 -19.26
CA GLU A 575 23.58 -21.74 -18.62
C GLU A 575 22.25 -22.15 -19.30
N LYS A 576 22.25 -22.26 -20.61
CA LYS A 576 21.07 -22.76 -21.33
C LYS A 576 20.78 -24.21 -21.01
N ARG A 577 21.83 -25.04 -20.93
CA ARG A 577 21.67 -26.47 -20.67
C ARG A 577 21.24 -26.75 -19.23
N THR A 578 21.84 -26.05 -18.22
CA THR A 578 21.41 -26.16 -16.81
C THR A 578 19.94 -25.79 -16.66
N LYS A 579 19.48 -24.69 -17.28
CA LYS A 579 18.09 -24.26 -17.23
C LYS A 579 17.11 -25.25 -17.91
N VAL A 580 17.55 -25.92 -18.96
CA VAL A 580 16.74 -26.98 -19.61
C VAL A 580 16.63 -28.22 -18.71
N LEU A 581 17.71 -28.59 -18.03
CA LEU A 581 17.72 -29.71 -17.10
C LEU A 581 16.87 -29.44 -15.87
N GLU A 582 16.93 -28.23 -15.28
CA GLU A 582 16.06 -27.80 -14.18
C GLU A 582 14.57 -27.89 -14.57
N THR A 583 14.24 -27.48 -15.80
CA THR A 583 12.84 -27.55 -16.27
C THR A 583 12.40 -29.01 -16.52
N LEU A 584 13.33 -29.89 -16.88
CA LEU A 584 13.06 -31.32 -17.05
C LEU A 584 12.85 -32.00 -15.70
N ILE A 585 13.74 -31.76 -14.74
CA ILE A 585 13.65 -32.30 -13.38
C ILE A 585 12.31 -31.88 -12.74
N ALA A 586 11.94 -30.60 -12.81
CA ALA A 586 10.67 -30.11 -12.28
C ALA A 586 9.44 -30.77 -12.95
N LYS A 587 9.49 -31.08 -14.23
CA LYS A 587 8.42 -31.83 -14.93
C LYS A 587 8.32 -33.28 -14.48
N LEU A 588 9.45 -33.93 -14.26
CA LEU A 588 9.49 -35.33 -13.80
C LEU A 588 8.98 -35.40 -12.34
N GLU A 589 9.27 -34.41 -11.50
CA GLU A 589 8.74 -34.32 -10.12
C GLU A 589 7.23 -34.10 -10.09
N ASP A 590 6.69 -33.26 -10.99
CA ASP A 590 5.24 -33.06 -11.13
C ASP A 590 4.52 -34.33 -11.62
N GLU A 591 5.14 -35.06 -12.57
CA GLU A 591 4.61 -36.33 -13.04
C GLU A 591 4.67 -37.42 -11.97
N GLU A 592 5.77 -37.51 -11.21
CA GLU A 592 5.93 -38.43 -10.09
C GLU A 592 4.86 -38.16 -9.04
N SER A 593 4.66 -36.88 -8.66
CA SER A 593 3.65 -36.46 -7.68
C SER A 593 2.22 -36.84 -8.09
N LYS A 594 1.87 -36.67 -9.38
CA LYS A 594 0.55 -37.04 -9.89
C LYS A 594 0.31 -38.54 -9.87
N ILE A 595 1.33 -39.36 -10.20
CA ILE A 595 1.23 -40.80 -10.12
C ILE A 595 1.09 -41.29 -8.69
N VAL A 596 1.82 -40.68 -7.75
CA VAL A 596 1.73 -40.98 -6.32
C VAL A 596 0.35 -40.60 -5.78
N GLU A 597 -0.22 -39.46 -6.20
CA GLU A 597 -1.56 -39.03 -5.81
C GLU A 597 -2.65 -39.97 -6.34
N GLU A 598 -2.48 -40.48 -7.57
CA GLU A 598 -3.36 -41.53 -8.16
C GLU A 598 -3.26 -42.87 -7.40
N PHE A 599 -2.10 -43.21 -6.83
CA PHE A 599 -1.92 -44.38 -5.97
C PHE A 599 -2.79 -44.36 -4.71
N TYR A 600 -3.00 -43.20 -4.11
CA TYR A 600 -3.86 -43.05 -2.93
C TYR A 600 -5.36 -43.20 -3.22
N GLN A 601 -5.77 -43.24 -4.50
CA GLN A 601 -7.16 -43.44 -4.93
C GLN A 601 -7.53 -44.92 -5.18
N GLU A 602 -6.72 -45.87 -4.71
CA GLU A 602 -6.91 -47.33 -4.84
C GLU A 602 -7.19 -47.79 -6.28
N PRO A 603 -6.25 -47.62 -7.24
CA PRO A 603 -6.46 -47.98 -8.63
C PRO A 603 -6.53 -49.52 -8.82
N PRO A 604 -7.19 -50.02 -9.90
CA PRO A 604 -7.25 -51.44 -10.19
C PRO A 604 -5.85 -52.09 -10.36
N THR A 605 -5.70 -53.33 -9.86
CA THR A 605 -4.38 -54.02 -9.76
C THR A 605 -3.56 -54.05 -11.06
N ALA A 606 -4.21 -54.10 -12.23
CA ALA A 606 -3.54 -54.02 -13.54
C ALA A 606 -2.90 -52.64 -13.82
N ARG A 607 -3.47 -51.57 -13.27
CA ARG A 607 -2.98 -50.18 -13.43
C ARG A 607 -1.80 -49.87 -12.47
N VAL A 608 -1.80 -50.49 -11.30
CA VAL A 608 -0.71 -50.38 -10.30
C VAL A 608 0.63 -50.83 -10.91
N GLN A 609 0.64 -51.89 -11.71
CA GLN A 609 1.87 -52.40 -12.32
C GLN A 609 2.43 -51.47 -13.41
N VAL A 610 1.55 -50.79 -14.14
CA VAL A 610 1.92 -49.77 -15.12
C VAL A 610 2.47 -48.54 -14.45
N MET A 611 1.85 -48.10 -13.36
CA MET A 611 2.27 -46.96 -12.55
C MET A 611 3.65 -47.19 -11.90
N ASN A 612 3.90 -48.37 -11.34
CA ASN A 612 5.20 -48.73 -10.78
C ASN A 612 6.30 -48.73 -11.87
N ASN A 613 6.03 -49.29 -13.04
CA ASN A 613 7.01 -49.26 -14.16
C ASN A 613 7.32 -47.83 -14.59
N ARG A 614 6.30 -46.96 -14.62
CA ARG A 614 6.50 -45.52 -14.96
C ARG A 614 7.27 -44.75 -13.88
N LEU A 615 7.02 -45.03 -12.60
CA LEU A 615 7.80 -44.46 -11.49
C LEU A 615 9.27 -44.89 -11.55
N ASP A 616 9.56 -46.16 -11.90
CA ASP A 616 10.93 -46.64 -12.08
C ASP A 616 11.64 -45.95 -13.28
N GLU A 617 10.91 -45.67 -14.37
CA GLU A 617 11.40 -44.89 -15.50
C GLU A 617 11.69 -43.45 -15.12
N ILE A 618 10.73 -42.77 -14.45
CA ILE A 618 10.88 -41.39 -13.97
C ILE A 618 12.07 -41.26 -13.03
N SER A 619 12.24 -42.21 -12.08
CA SER A 619 13.38 -42.23 -11.17
C SER A 619 14.73 -42.31 -11.92
N LYS A 620 14.84 -43.13 -12.93
CA LYS A 620 16.06 -43.25 -13.77
C LYS A 620 16.31 -42.01 -14.62
N GLU A 621 15.25 -41.44 -15.23
CA GLU A 621 15.36 -40.23 -16.03
C GLU A 621 15.76 -39.04 -15.15
N LYS A 622 15.21 -38.96 -13.92
CA LYS A 622 15.53 -37.92 -12.94
C LYS A 622 16.98 -38.01 -12.46
N GLU A 623 17.43 -39.22 -12.07
CA GLU A 623 18.82 -39.45 -11.63
C GLU A 623 19.82 -39.12 -12.75
N SER A 624 19.52 -39.44 -14.00
CA SER A 624 20.34 -39.08 -15.15
C SER A 624 20.37 -37.57 -15.41
N ALA A 625 19.22 -36.89 -15.27
CA ALA A 625 19.12 -35.46 -15.47
C ALA A 625 19.82 -34.66 -14.32
N GLU A 626 19.71 -35.12 -13.08
CA GLU A 626 20.38 -34.57 -11.92
C GLU A 626 21.90 -34.71 -12.03
N THR A 627 22.39 -35.88 -12.44
CA THR A 627 23.82 -36.12 -12.64
C THR A 627 24.40 -35.23 -13.75
N GLU A 628 23.70 -35.07 -14.89
CA GLU A 628 24.10 -34.15 -15.94
C GLU A 628 24.04 -32.68 -15.49
N TRP A 629 23.04 -32.32 -14.68
CA TRP A 629 22.89 -30.96 -14.13
C TRP A 629 24.04 -30.60 -13.18
N GLU A 630 24.40 -31.52 -12.25
CA GLU A 630 25.55 -31.35 -11.36
C GLU A 630 26.87 -31.22 -12.12
N GLU A 631 27.09 -32.02 -13.16
CA GLU A 631 28.28 -31.94 -14.00
C GLU A 631 28.37 -30.59 -14.72
N LYS A 632 27.27 -30.11 -15.29
CA LYS A 632 27.23 -28.81 -15.99
C LYS A 632 27.28 -27.61 -15.06
N LEU A 633 26.74 -27.74 -13.85
CA LEU A 633 26.86 -26.72 -12.81
C LEU A 633 28.32 -26.60 -12.34
N GLY A 634 29.01 -27.74 -12.11
CA GLY A 634 30.45 -27.77 -11.76
C GLY A 634 31.34 -27.16 -12.86
N GLU A 635 31.06 -27.43 -14.14
CA GLU A 635 31.75 -26.78 -15.27
C GLU A 635 31.51 -25.25 -15.28
N LEU A 636 30.31 -24.81 -14.93
CA LEU A 636 29.93 -23.39 -14.85
C LEU A 636 30.65 -22.69 -13.68
N GLU A 637 30.72 -23.33 -12.51
CA GLU A 637 31.41 -22.83 -11.33
C GLU A 637 32.90 -22.69 -11.56
N LEU A 638 33.55 -23.64 -12.24
CA LEU A 638 34.97 -23.56 -12.62
C LEU A 638 35.24 -22.35 -13.53
N ILE A 639 34.36 -22.08 -14.50
CA ILE A 639 34.48 -20.91 -15.39
C ILE A 639 34.27 -19.61 -14.61
N LEU A 640 33.39 -19.61 -13.61
CA LEU A 640 33.15 -18.44 -12.75
C LEU A 640 34.32 -18.18 -11.78
N ALA A 641 34.94 -19.25 -11.27
CA ALA A 641 36.15 -19.14 -10.43
C ALA A 641 37.34 -18.57 -11.22
N GLU A 642 37.53 -18.99 -12.48
CA GLU A 642 38.54 -18.43 -13.38
C GLU A 642 38.36 -16.93 -13.65
N ILE A 643 37.13 -16.42 -13.52
CA ILE A 643 36.80 -14.98 -13.65
C ILE A 643 37.10 -14.21 -12.35
N GLY A 644 36.80 -14.83 -11.19
CA GLY A 644 37.04 -14.21 -9.86
C GLY A 644 38.50 -14.10 -9.44
N GLU A 645 39.41 -14.86 -10.04
CA GLU A 645 40.87 -14.73 -9.80
C GLU A 645 41.55 -13.68 -10.71
N ASN A 646 40.82 -13.14 -11.75
CA ASN A 646 41.33 -12.15 -12.70
C ASN A 646 40.73 -10.74 -12.55
N ASP A 647 39.80 -10.50 -11.61
CA ASP A 647 39.31 -9.19 -11.18
C ASP A 647 39.97 -8.80 -9.85
#